data_52644d47dad75d421ba168114db0c3c6
#
_entry.id   52644d47dad75d421ba168114db0c3c6
#
_cell.length_a   1.000
_cell.length_b   1.000
_cell.length_c   1.000
_cell.angle_alpha   90.00
_cell.angle_beta   90.00
_cell.angle_gamma   90.00
#
_symmetry.space_group_name_H-M   'P 1'
#
loop_
_entity.id
_entity.type
_entity.pdbx_description
1 polymer ?
#
loop_
_entity_poly.entity_id
_entity_poly.type
_entity_poly.pdbx_seq_one_letter_code
_entity_poly.pdbx_strand_id
1 'polypeptide(L)'
;MAFEEMSEVATTEPGGKCDVKHLRRSYVNGDPVVTEGDLNLGKNKDDTKHQAFALVSTQNFDKDNNPTDTTLSINSKHILAALTRVVRYYPAHDEKFDKSTELTSPFELLYHHRQELSEEATRIGGEGSLHLNLLLAYLYKQTWAEAETLTTREIPIITFNLLWFVFKPGDLLYRVVDGEPALYWLVRVDYDETPTTGDPWEYLKLDCLYQGHDGKKTGMVMETLKIYANQEFSGDSPEKITSLSVFPLKYHKDRDGVKERLVKRGKRYLELVQQQGLPYHYDGLCRRLKTPPGSSYFTREEDFAGVWLRETATGRVILDCWTFMEDHQVHRVKVSNWSISNDKATEGFDDPTLLCPPSVYGYSLDMRCWCMFSVEKLKTTDWKQKDFDSVLLPNCYGKIIKSLVKHHKFASQARDETALKGKGLIFVLHGPPGTGKTRTAEAIAETTKKPLLLFPTGELGSDLKSIQLELRRLVRYGTAWKAILLIDEADVVLESRQVDGHVSLERNALVAGKKSFLFNSAVIVNHLLFLRQLEYFQGIIFLTSNRAQMFDPAVKSRIHIMLHYPSPDKNTRKLLWEQNLGPIIKLKTLPKCELDLISATETLSEYEMNGREISNTVNSALTIAKDALLPLNLDHLQVVANIWKDSQEKSTETEQVGNAAQPIKRMPSITAVLRALRVPLWVWKLIGPAILACALFQGLRNLWRKRRGG
;
A
#
# COMPACT_ATOMS: atom_id res chain seq x y z
N MET A 1 -2.57 49.05 82.17
CA MET A 1 -1.48 48.96 81.22
C MET A 1 -1.82 47.79 80.28
N ALA A 2 -2.37 48.14 79.15
CA ALA A 2 -2.75 47.22 78.09
C ALA A 2 -1.51 47.12 77.19
N PHE A 3 -1.02 45.90 77.03
CA PHE A 3 -0.10 45.59 75.93
C PHE A 3 -0.96 45.28 74.71
N GLU A 4 -0.99 46.17 73.77
CA GLU A 4 -1.42 45.95 72.43
C GLU A 4 -0.44 44.98 71.76
N GLU A 5 -0.85 43.80 71.44
CA GLU A 5 -0.24 42.93 70.44
C GLU A 5 -0.53 43.55 69.05
N MET A 6 0.41 44.34 68.58
CA MET A 6 0.48 44.66 67.15
C MET A 6 0.82 43.34 66.39
N SER A 7 -0.16 42.72 65.83
CA SER A 7 0.05 41.68 64.83
C SER A 7 0.59 42.39 63.59
N GLU A 8 1.90 42.23 63.36
CA GLU A 8 2.52 42.51 62.04
C GLU A 8 1.90 41.59 60.99
N VAL A 9 0.90 42.14 60.30
CA VAL A 9 0.49 41.61 59.00
C VAL A 9 1.60 42.06 57.99
N ALA A 10 2.74 41.39 58.04
CA ALA A 10 3.69 41.45 56.97
C ALA A 10 3.00 40.94 55.72
N THR A 11 2.71 41.80 54.75
CA THR A 11 2.31 41.42 53.40
C THR A 11 3.49 40.72 52.75
N THR A 12 3.63 39.43 53.03
CA THR A 12 4.63 38.58 52.38
C THR A 12 4.28 38.51 50.90
N GLU A 13 5.23 38.88 50.02
CA GLU A 13 5.06 38.70 48.58
C GLU A 13 4.64 37.26 48.25
N PRO A 14 3.81 37.07 47.22
CA PRO A 14 3.40 35.74 46.79
C PRO A 14 4.62 34.82 46.54
N GLY A 15 4.62 33.62 47.13
CA GLY A 15 5.71 32.64 47.02
C GLY A 15 7.01 33.00 47.75
N GLY A 16 7.03 34.06 48.60
CA GLY A 16 8.24 34.47 49.32
C GLY A 16 8.66 33.53 50.45
N LYS A 17 7.72 32.76 51.01
CA LYS A 17 8.01 31.76 52.04
C LYS A 17 8.47 30.43 51.43
N CYS A 18 9.75 30.09 51.59
CA CYS A 18 10.33 28.84 51.08
C CYS A 18 9.87 27.65 51.94
N ASP A 19 8.61 27.26 51.76
CA ASP A 19 7.98 26.14 52.45
C ASP A 19 6.81 25.55 51.60
N VAL A 20 6.35 24.34 51.93
CA VAL A 20 5.21 23.66 51.31
C VAL A 20 4.03 23.67 52.26
N LYS A 21 2.92 24.26 51.82
CA LYS A 21 1.64 24.21 52.50
C LYS A 21 0.82 23.02 52.03
N HIS A 22 0.36 22.18 52.94
CA HIS A 22 -0.51 21.04 52.64
C HIS A 22 -1.96 21.37 52.96
N LEU A 23 -2.86 21.19 51.98
CA LEU A 23 -4.28 21.40 52.09
C LEU A 23 -5.02 20.11 51.68
N ARG A 24 -6.23 19.98 52.20
CA ARG A 24 -7.16 18.91 51.79
C ARG A 24 -8.43 19.54 51.25
N ARG A 25 -8.89 19.15 50.05
CA ARG A 25 -10.13 19.56 49.44
C ARG A 25 -11.09 18.36 49.44
N SER A 26 -12.13 18.41 50.26
CA SER A 26 -13.18 17.36 50.37
C SER A 26 -14.56 17.96 50.21
N TYR A 27 -15.58 17.12 50.09
CA TYR A 27 -16.97 17.56 49.98
C TYR A 27 -17.70 17.39 51.32
N VAL A 28 -18.34 18.46 51.81
CA VAL A 28 -19.17 18.42 53.00
C VAL A 28 -20.59 18.88 52.58
N ASN A 29 -21.58 18.01 52.72
CA ASN A 29 -22.95 18.25 52.23
C ASN A 29 -23.06 18.63 50.76
N GLY A 30 -22.14 18.09 49.92
CA GLY A 30 -22.12 18.35 48.47
C GLY A 30 -21.35 19.61 48.06
N ASP A 31 -20.92 20.45 49.00
CA ASP A 31 -20.08 21.64 48.74
C ASP A 31 -18.59 21.33 48.93
N PRO A 32 -17.71 21.82 48.04
CA PRO A 32 -16.28 21.66 48.24
C PRO A 32 -15.77 22.50 49.39
N VAL A 33 -15.06 21.89 50.33
CA VAL A 33 -14.49 22.53 51.52
C VAL A 33 -13.00 22.26 51.55
N VAL A 34 -12.18 23.31 51.75
CA VAL A 34 -10.73 23.20 51.92
C VAL A 34 -10.43 23.21 53.42
N THR A 35 -9.60 22.24 53.86
CA THR A 35 -9.21 22.10 55.28
C THR A 35 -7.67 22.06 55.36
N GLU A 36 -7.15 22.54 56.49
CA GLU A 36 -5.75 22.39 56.87
C GLU A 36 -5.68 21.44 58.07
N GLY A 37 -5.28 20.18 57.85
CA GLY A 37 -5.36 19.13 58.86
C GLY A 37 -6.79 18.97 59.36
N ASP A 38 -7.00 19.02 60.69
CA ASP A 38 -8.31 18.94 61.35
C ASP A 38 -9.06 20.29 61.40
N LEU A 39 -8.44 21.40 60.96
CA LEU A 39 -9.03 22.72 60.97
C LEU A 39 -9.88 22.97 59.71
N ASN A 40 -11.18 23.17 59.89
CA ASN A 40 -12.08 23.53 58.82
C ASN A 40 -11.96 25.04 58.52
N LEU A 41 -11.38 25.38 57.37
CA LEU A 41 -11.14 26.77 56.94
C LEU A 41 -12.42 27.45 56.38
N GLY A 42 -13.55 26.71 56.32
CA GLY A 42 -14.82 27.25 55.84
C GLY A 42 -14.87 27.57 54.34
N LYS A 43 -16.04 28.07 53.88
CA LYS A 43 -16.26 28.47 52.48
C LYS A 43 -15.56 29.82 52.07
N ASN A 44 -14.70 30.37 52.92
CA ASN A 44 -14.16 31.72 52.67
C ASN A 44 -13.05 31.74 51.64
N LYS A 45 -13.23 32.57 50.65
CA LYS A 45 -12.42 32.96 49.52
C LYS A 45 -11.04 33.55 49.88
N ASP A 46 -10.42 33.22 50.99
CA ASP A 46 -9.07 33.72 51.30
C ASP A 46 -7.98 32.80 50.74
N ASP A 47 -8.05 32.51 49.41
CA ASP A 47 -6.95 31.92 48.66
C ASP A 47 -5.67 32.77 48.77
N THR A 48 -5.79 34.02 49.14
CA THR A 48 -4.67 34.94 49.28
C THR A 48 -3.73 34.62 50.45
N LYS A 49 -4.20 34.00 51.54
CA LYS A 49 -3.36 33.65 52.69
C LYS A 49 -2.38 32.53 52.40
N HIS A 50 -2.70 31.65 51.45
CA HIS A 50 -1.81 30.54 51.10
C HIS A 50 -0.82 30.89 49.99
N GLN A 51 -1.07 31.98 49.25
CA GLN A 51 -0.15 32.47 48.19
C GLN A 51 1.22 32.89 48.70
N ALA A 52 1.39 33.14 49.98
CA ALA A 52 2.69 33.46 50.58
C ALA A 52 3.68 32.28 50.55
N PHE A 53 3.18 31.04 50.47
CA PHE A 53 4.05 29.86 50.41
C PHE A 53 4.55 29.60 48.98
N ALA A 54 5.79 29.14 48.88
CA ALA A 54 6.40 28.83 47.60
C ALA A 54 5.63 27.74 46.85
N LEU A 55 5.13 26.72 47.56
CA LEU A 55 4.35 25.62 47.05
C LEU A 55 3.12 25.40 47.90
N VAL A 56 1.99 25.12 47.28
CA VAL A 56 0.74 24.71 47.95
C VAL A 56 0.30 23.40 47.36
N SER A 57 0.32 22.34 48.14
CA SER A 57 -0.11 20.99 47.78
C SER A 57 -1.51 20.75 48.30
N THR A 58 -2.48 20.57 47.40
CA THR A 58 -3.88 20.30 47.73
C THR A 58 -4.25 18.88 47.32
N GLN A 59 -4.52 18.03 48.30
CA GLN A 59 -5.03 16.69 48.05
C GLN A 59 -6.56 16.76 47.84
N ASN A 60 -6.98 16.30 46.66
CA ASN A 60 -8.40 16.28 46.28
C ASN A 60 -9.04 14.95 46.67
N PHE A 61 -10.31 14.99 47.06
CA PHE A 61 -11.12 13.84 47.41
C PHE A 61 -12.44 13.88 46.63
N ASP A 62 -12.96 12.73 46.27
CA ASP A 62 -14.31 12.61 45.67
C ASP A 62 -15.41 12.82 46.69
N LYS A 63 -16.68 12.70 46.26
CA LYS A 63 -17.86 12.83 47.13
C LYS A 63 -17.96 11.72 48.16
N ASP A 64 -17.34 10.59 47.91
CA ASP A 64 -17.27 9.41 48.76
C ASP A 64 -16.05 9.45 49.70
N ASN A 65 -15.32 10.58 49.68
CA ASN A 65 -14.12 10.84 50.48
C ASN A 65 -12.95 9.91 50.19
N ASN A 66 -12.86 9.41 48.91
CA ASN A 66 -11.68 8.72 48.40
C ASN A 66 -10.70 9.74 47.82
N PRO A 67 -9.39 9.58 48.02
CA PRO A 67 -8.40 10.45 47.42
C PRO A 67 -8.41 10.25 45.89
N THR A 68 -8.49 11.35 45.13
CA THR A 68 -8.46 11.34 43.65
C THR A 68 -7.10 11.74 43.15
N ASP A 69 -6.77 12.99 43.22
CA ASP A 69 -5.54 13.58 42.68
C ASP A 69 -4.95 14.59 43.65
N THR A 70 -3.72 15.01 43.41
CA THR A 70 -3.09 16.09 44.14
C THR A 70 -2.79 17.24 43.19
N THR A 71 -3.25 18.45 43.53
CA THR A 71 -2.94 19.67 42.79
C THR A 71 -1.81 20.41 43.51
N LEU A 72 -0.76 20.77 42.75
CA LEU A 72 0.37 21.56 43.21
C LEU A 72 0.32 22.95 42.61
N SER A 73 0.06 23.98 43.45
CA SER A 73 0.13 25.39 43.05
C SER A 73 1.53 25.94 43.34
N ILE A 74 2.19 26.42 42.29
CA ILE A 74 3.55 27.00 42.35
C ILE A 74 3.43 28.50 42.36
N ASN A 75 3.75 29.14 43.50
CA ASN A 75 3.67 30.58 43.68
C ASN A 75 5.06 31.28 43.64
N SER A 76 6.13 30.50 43.82
CA SER A 76 7.50 31.02 43.87
C SER A 76 7.93 31.63 42.56
N LYS A 77 8.27 32.91 42.53
CA LYS A 77 8.85 33.62 41.36
C LYS A 77 10.14 32.96 40.86
N HIS A 78 10.95 32.40 41.79
CA HIS A 78 12.19 31.73 41.44
C HIS A 78 11.95 30.42 40.67
N ILE A 79 10.97 29.61 41.12
CA ILE A 79 10.59 28.37 40.46
C ILE A 79 9.96 28.65 39.09
N LEU A 80 9.02 29.61 39.01
CA LEU A 80 8.37 29.98 37.74
C LEU A 80 9.37 30.52 36.71
N ALA A 81 10.33 31.34 37.13
CA ALA A 81 11.41 31.82 36.27
C ALA A 81 12.33 30.68 35.79
N ALA A 82 12.60 29.70 36.64
CA ALA A 82 13.37 28.51 36.25
C ALA A 82 12.59 27.65 35.26
N LEU A 83 11.29 27.37 35.52
CA LEU A 83 10.43 26.64 34.57
C LEU A 83 10.38 27.34 33.21
N THR A 84 10.20 28.64 33.17
CA THR A 84 10.20 29.40 31.90
C THR A 84 11.51 29.27 31.12
N ARG A 85 12.65 29.09 31.79
CA ARG A 85 13.95 28.89 31.13
C ARG A 85 14.21 27.46 30.69
N VAL A 86 13.77 26.51 31.51
CA VAL A 86 14.01 25.06 31.29
C VAL A 86 12.99 24.46 30.34
N VAL A 87 11.70 24.75 30.55
CA VAL A 87 10.62 24.20 29.74
C VAL A 87 10.37 25.09 28.54
N ARG A 88 10.90 24.70 27.39
CA ARG A 88 10.67 25.43 26.12
C ARG A 88 9.33 25.11 25.50
N TYR A 89 8.94 23.84 25.54
CA TYR A 89 7.67 23.32 25.07
C TYR A 89 7.23 22.12 25.94
N TYR A 90 5.95 22.11 26.31
CA TYR A 90 5.30 20.96 26.89
C TYR A 90 3.81 20.98 26.53
N PRO A 91 3.19 19.85 26.09
CA PRO A 91 1.76 19.78 25.78
C PRO A 91 0.92 20.29 26.95
N ALA A 92 -0.17 21.01 26.67
CA ALA A 92 -1.05 21.65 27.65
C ALA A 92 -0.44 22.79 28.50
N HIS A 93 0.84 23.14 28.30
CA HIS A 93 1.51 24.24 29.00
C HIS A 93 2.24 25.16 28.01
N ASP A 94 1.49 25.69 27.04
CA ASP A 94 2.01 26.58 25.97
C ASP A 94 2.25 28.02 26.46
N GLU A 95 1.75 28.34 27.64
CA GLU A 95 1.87 29.69 28.23
C GLU A 95 3.18 29.80 29.04
N LYS A 96 3.73 31.02 29.07
CA LYS A 96 4.86 31.32 29.95
C LYS A 96 4.45 31.16 31.40
N PHE A 97 5.30 30.55 32.21
CA PHE A 97 5.12 30.44 33.68
C PHE A 97 5.37 31.78 34.36
N ASP A 98 4.56 32.82 34.07
CA ASP A 98 4.70 34.14 34.59
C ASP A 98 3.75 34.45 35.78
N LYS A 99 2.78 33.60 36.00
CA LYS A 99 1.81 33.63 37.10
C LYS A 99 1.81 32.33 37.87
N SER A 100 1.20 32.33 39.06
CA SER A 100 0.96 31.08 39.82
C SER A 100 0.40 30.01 38.91
N THR A 101 1.10 28.88 38.84
CA THR A 101 0.78 27.73 37.94
C THR A 101 0.32 26.57 38.79
N GLU A 102 -0.81 25.98 38.39
CA GLU A 102 -1.35 24.78 38.99
C GLU A 102 -1.01 23.55 38.12
N LEU A 103 -0.46 22.52 38.74
CA LEU A 103 -0.14 21.25 38.12
C LEU A 103 -0.83 20.15 38.89
N THR A 104 -1.40 19.17 38.18
CA THR A 104 -2.04 17.99 38.77
C THR A 104 -1.10 16.81 38.80
N SER A 105 -1.19 15.97 39.85
CA SER A 105 -0.42 14.73 39.90
C SER A 105 -0.76 13.85 38.67
N PRO A 106 0.23 13.12 38.13
CA PRO A 106 1.53 12.78 38.69
C PRO A 106 2.68 13.79 38.44
N PHE A 107 2.40 15.03 38.03
CA PHE A 107 3.38 16.12 37.82
C PHE A 107 4.38 15.81 36.69
N GLU A 108 3.93 15.24 35.60
CA GLU A 108 4.72 14.75 34.46
C GLU A 108 5.72 15.78 33.95
N LEU A 109 5.28 17.02 33.75
CA LEU A 109 6.13 18.12 33.31
C LEU A 109 7.36 18.31 34.21
N LEU A 110 7.15 18.31 35.54
CA LEU A 110 8.22 18.52 36.52
C LEU A 110 9.18 17.34 36.56
N TYR A 111 8.63 16.12 36.46
CA TYR A 111 9.44 14.90 36.40
C TYR A 111 10.32 14.89 35.16
N HIS A 112 9.76 15.17 34.01
CA HIS A 112 10.49 15.12 32.74
C HIS A 112 11.62 16.14 32.65
N HIS A 113 11.54 17.24 33.40
CA HIS A 113 12.56 18.29 33.46
C HIS A 113 13.33 18.34 34.79
N ARG A 114 13.23 17.29 35.63
CA ARG A 114 13.85 17.26 36.96
C ARG A 114 15.38 17.44 36.94
N GLN A 115 16.02 16.88 35.91
CA GLN A 115 17.47 16.96 35.78
C GLN A 115 17.89 18.38 35.38
N GLU A 116 17.24 18.96 34.39
CA GLU A 116 17.47 20.33 33.96
C GLU A 116 17.15 21.35 35.07
N LEU A 117 16.10 21.09 35.87
CA LEU A 117 15.78 21.91 37.04
C LEU A 117 16.83 21.79 38.14
N SER A 118 17.44 20.62 38.36
CA SER A 118 18.53 20.41 39.30
C SER A 118 19.81 21.13 38.88
N GLU A 119 20.13 21.08 37.59
CA GLU A 119 21.25 21.83 37.00
C GLU A 119 21.04 23.35 37.14
N GLU A 120 19.81 23.81 36.91
CA GLU A 120 19.43 25.20 37.05
C GLU A 120 19.47 25.67 38.51
N ALA A 121 19.10 24.82 39.49
CA ALA A 121 19.22 25.11 40.91
C ALA A 121 20.70 25.30 41.32
N THR A 122 21.60 24.53 40.74
CA THR A 122 23.05 24.70 40.96
C THR A 122 23.58 25.96 40.33
N ARG A 123 23.05 26.32 39.13
CA ARG A 123 23.47 27.54 38.37
C ARG A 123 23.06 28.85 39.03
N ILE A 124 21.82 28.93 39.56
CA ILE A 124 21.26 30.18 40.10
C ILE A 124 21.87 30.51 41.46
N GLY A 125 22.02 29.50 42.35
CA GLY A 125 22.47 29.72 43.72
C GLY A 125 21.50 30.51 44.59
N GLY A 126 21.86 30.82 45.85
CA GLY A 126 21.09 31.67 46.75
C GLY A 126 19.66 31.19 47.02
N GLU A 127 18.74 32.13 47.19
CA GLU A 127 17.32 31.84 47.47
C GLU A 127 16.65 31.04 46.34
N GLY A 128 16.98 31.31 45.10
CA GLY A 128 16.45 30.54 43.96
C GLY A 128 16.79 29.06 44.03
N SER A 129 18.01 28.72 44.44
CA SER A 129 18.43 27.35 44.64
C SER A 129 17.64 26.69 45.78
N LEU A 130 17.37 27.39 46.87
CA LEU A 130 16.58 26.87 47.98
C LEU A 130 15.17 26.50 47.55
N HIS A 131 14.51 27.41 46.82
CA HIS A 131 13.15 27.18 46.32
C HIS A 131 13.06 26.00 45.31
N LEU A 132 14.05 25.87 44.39
CA LEU A 132 14.10 24.75 43.46
C LEU A 132 14.40 23.44 44.17
N ASN A 133 15.33 23.42 45.15
CA ASN A 133 15.59 22.25 45.94
C ASN A 133 14.41 21.83 46.81
N LEU A 134 13.60 22.80 47.31
CA LEU A 134 12.33 22.49 48.00
C LEU A 134 11.34 21.78 47.05
N LEU A 135 11.19 22.26 45.81
CA LEU A 135 10.35 21.61 44.81
C LEU A 135 10.82 20.20 44.52
N LEU A 136 12.10 20.02 44.21
CA LEU A 136 12.67 18.69 43.92
C LEU A 136 12.55 17.74 45.12
N ALA A 137 12.80 18.21 46.36
CA ALA A 137 12.63 17.39 47.55
C ALA A 137 11.18 17.00 47.82
N TYR A 138 10.21 17.90 47.52
CA TYR A 138 8.79 17.57 47.59
C TYR A 138 8.42 16.48 46.61
N LEU A 139 8.83 16.61 45.36
CA LEU A 139 8.53 15.67 44.30
C LEU A 139 9.16 14.29 44.52
N TYR A 140 10.37 14.25 45.07
CA TYR A 140 11.07 12.99 45.35
C TYR A 140 10.37 12.12 46.43
N LYS A 141 9.57 12.72 47.28
CA LYS A 141 8.75 12.01 48.30
C LYS A 141 7.47 11.41 47.72
N GLN A 142 7.12 11.75 46.49
CA GLN A 142 5.94 11.21 45.78
C GLN A 142 6.29 9.86 45.12
N THR A 143 5.48 9.38 44.21
CA THR A 143 5.57 8.09 43.52
C THR A 143 6.81 7.90 42.63
N TRP A 144 7.71 8.89 42.53
CA TRP A 144 8.85 8.85 41.60
C TRP A 144 9.92 7.81 41.98
N ALA A 145 10.09 7.50 43.28
CA ALA A 145 11.09 6.56 43.74
C ALA A 145 10.88 5.14 43.18
N GLU A 146 9.64 4.71 42.99
CA GLU A 146 9.32 3.42 42.40
C GLU A 146 9.71 3.37 40.92
N ALA A 147 9.29 4.35 40.14
CA ALA A 147 9.61 4.41 38.71
C ALA A 147 11.11 4.56 38.44
N GLU A 148 11.83 5.35 39.25
CA GLU A 148 13.29 5.44 39.16
C GLU A 148 13.96 4.11 39.47
N THR A 149 13.49 3.40 40.48
CA THR A 149 14.01 2.06 40.83
C THR A 149 13.83 1.07 39.70
N LEU A 150 12.72 1.13 38.98
CA LEU A 150 12.42 0.23 37.85
C LEU A 150 13.25 0.58 36.61
N THR A 151 13.39 1.87 36.29
CA THR A 151 14.05 2.35 35.06
C THR A 151 15.58 2.39 35.13
N THR A 152 16.17 2.44 36.33
CA THR A 152 17.64 2.45 36.55
C THR A 152 18.27 1.08 36.68
N ARG A 153 17.48 0.00 36.62
CA ARG A 153 18.01 -1.38 36.63
C ARG A 153 18.90 -1.64 35.41
N GLU A 154 19.77 -2.62 35.50
CA GLU A 154 20.60 -3.09 34.37
C GLU A 154 19.74 -3.42 33.13
N ILE A 155 18.58 -4.01 33.36
CA ILE A 155 17.52 -4.17 32.34
C ILE A 155 16.36 -3.29 32.79
N PRO A 156 16.14 -2.13 32.16
CA PRO A 156 15.05 -1.23 32.52
C PRO A 156 13.66 -1.87 32.24
N ILE A 157 12.83 -1.84 33.27
CA ILE A 157 11.45 -2.37 33.23
C ILE A 157 10.48 -1.28 33.65
N ILE A 158 9.21 -1.42 33.29
CA ILE A 158 8.15 -0.45 33.61
C ILE A 158 6.80 -1.17 33.67
N THR A 159 5.86 -0.66 34.49
CA THR A 159 4.45 -1.06 34.48
C THR A 159 3.65 -0.15 33.55
N PHE A 160 2.46 -0.58 33.13
CA PHE A 160 1.59 0.21 32.24
C PHE A 160 1.27 1.60 32.81
N ASN A 161 0.89 1.67 34.07
CA ASN A 161 0.50 2.92 34.75
C ASN A 161 1.66 3.93 34.92
N LEU A 162 2.90 3.46 34.80
CA LEU A 162 4.11 4.28 34.93
C LEU A 162 4.76 4.59 33.57
N LEU A 163 4.14 4.26 32.45
CA LEU A 163 4.70 4.51 31.12
C LEU A 163 5.02 5.99 30.87
N TRP A 164 4.25 6.92 31.42
CA TRP A 164 4.50 8.34 31.30
C TRP A 164 5.89 8.78 31.79
N PHE A 165 6.49 8.05 32.72
CA PHE A 165 7.87 8.27 33.17
C PHE A 165 8.91 8.07 32.06
N VAL A 166 8.60 7.17 31.15
CA VAL A 166 9.52 6.74 30.06
C VAL A 166 9.37 7.64 28.86
N PHE A 167 8.15 8.09 28.57
CA PHE A 167 7.82 8.84 27.35
C PHE A 167 7.78 10.36 27.63
N LYS A 168 8.92 11.06 27.39
CA LYS A 168 9.02 12.51 27.50
C LYS A 168 8.68 13.14 26.15
N PRO A 169 7.73 14.11 26.04
CA PRO A 169 7.56 14.92 24.85
C PRO A 169 8.89 15.54 24.40
N GLY A 170 9.20 15.44 23.10
CA GLY A 170 10.51 15.82 22.56
C GLY A 170 11.53 14.68 22.49
N ASP A 171 11.22 13.47 22.96
CA ASP A 171 12.07 12.31 22.78
C ASP A 171 11.87 11.64 21.40
N LEU A 172 12.96 11.05 20.88
CA LEU A 172 12.88 10.16 19.72
C LEU A 172 12.40 8.78 20.16
N LEU A 173 11.32 8.31 19.55
CA LEU A 173 10.78 6.97 19.76
C LEU A 173 11.25 6.02 18.66
N TYR A 174 11.70 4.84 19.09
CA TYR A 174 12.09 3.74 18.22
C TYR A 174 10.96 2.74 18.05
N ARG A 175 10.70 2.33 16.81
CA ARG A 175 9.73 1.31 16.44
C ARG A 175 10.26 0.47 15.29
N VAL A 176 9.90 -0.81 15.24
CA VAL A 176 10.17 -1.67 14.09
C VAL A 176 8.92 -1.75 13.22
N VAL A 177 9.03 -1.29 11.99
CA VAL A 177 7.96 -1.33 10.99
C VAL A 177 8.39 -2.28 9.87
N ASP A 178 7.69 -3.41 9.71
CA ASP A 178 8.02 -4.45 8.71
C ASP A 178 9.45 -5.02 8.79
N GLY A 179 9.98 -5.10 9.98
CA GLY A 179 11.36 -5.55 10.21
C GLY A 179 12.42 -4.47 10.03
N GLU A 180 12.03 -3.25 9.69
CA GLU A 180 12.91 -2.11 9.51
C GLU A 180 12.77 -1.10 10.65
N PRO A 181 13.87 -0.54 11.19
CA PRO A 181 13.82 0.48 12.24
C PRO A 181 13.19 1.77 11.70
N ALA A 182 12.38 2.41 12.53
CA ALA A 182 11.82 3.74 12.27
C ALA A 182 11.89 4.59 13.52
N LEU A 183 12.06 5.89 13.35
CA LEU A 183 12.02 6.86 14.45
C LEU A 183 10.86 7.82 14.25
N TYR A 184 10.31 8.21 15.40
CA TYR A 184 9.22 9.17 15.52
C TYR A 184 9.60 10.22 16.56
N TRP A 185 9.16 11.45 16.35
CA TRP A 185 9.30 12.52 17.32
C TRP A 185 8.04 12.59 18.18
N LEU A 186 8.17 12.38 19.48
CA LEU A 186 7.02 12.39 20.39
C LEU A 186 6.60 13.83 20.68
N VAL A 187 5.32 14.15 20.44
CA VAL A 187 4.73 15.47 20.70
C VAL A 187 3.91 15.45 21.97
N ARG A 188 3.08 14.43 22.16
CA ARG A 188 2.11 14.36 23.24
C ARG A 188 1.89 12.92 23.69
N VAL A 189 1.64 12.78 25.00
CA VAL A 189 1.30 11.51 25.67
C VAL A 189 -0.03 11.68 26.38
N ASP A 190 -0.97 10.78 26.17
CA ASP A 190 -2.26 10.76 26.86
C ASP A 190 -2.63 9.31 27.21
N TYR A 191 -3.25 9.10 28.37
CA TYR A 191 -3.92 7.85 28.69
C TYR A 191 -5.39 7.91 28.25
N ASP A 192 -5.87 6.88 27.60
CA ASP A 192 -7.29 6.69 27.33
C ASP A 192 -7.80 5.55 28.22
N GLU A 193 -8.41 5.92 29.33
CA GLU A 193 -8.93 5.00 30.34
C GLU A 193 -10.40 4.60 30.07
N THR A 194 -11.07 5.32 29.17
CA THR A 194 -12.50 5.07 28.89
C THR A 194 -12.68 4.16 27.70
N PRO A 195 -13.15 2.91 27.91
CA PRO A 195 -13.49 2.03 26.79
C PRO A 195 -14.58 2.67 25.94
N THR A 196 -14.21 2.99 24.69
CA THR A 196 -15.20 3.46 23.70
C THR A 196 -15.75 2.28 22.92
N THR A 197 -16.88 2.46 22.23
CA THR A 197 -17.48 1.42 21.37
C THR A 197 -16.54 0.92 20.25
N GLY A 198 -15.45 1.65 19.96
CA GLY A 198 -14.45 1.30 18.95
C GLY A 198 -13.17 0.69 19.50
N ASP A 199 -12.86 0.89 20.78
CA ASP A 199 -11.61 0.42 21.40
C ASP A 199 -11.86 0.11 22.90
N PRO A 200 -12.17 -1.15 23.24
CA PRO A 200 -12.61 -1.52 24.61
C PRO A 200 -11.46 -1.68 25.61
N TRP A 201 -10.24 -1.38 25.23
CA TRP A 201 -9.05 -1.64 26.05
C TRP A 201 -8.32 -0.35 26.41
N GLU A 202 -7.79 -0.30 27.61
CA GLU A 202 -6.91 0.78 28.06
C GLU A 202 -5.63 0.83 27.21
N TYR A 203 -5.26 2.03 26.77
CA TYR A 203 -4.04 2.24 26.02
C TYR A 203 -3.39 3.58 26.31
N LEU A 204 -2.05 3.61 26.18
CA LEU A 204 -1.29 4.84 26.11
C LEU A 204 -1.28 5.34 24.67
N LYS A 205 -1.74 6.57 24.48
CA LYS A 205 -1.76 7.27 23.21
C LYS A 205 -0.52 8.15 23.07
N LEU A 206 0.23 7.96 22.00
CA LEU A 206 1.43 8.71 21.67
C LEU A 206 1.22 9.43 20.34
N ASP A 207 1.02 10.75 20.40
CA ASP A 207 0.93 11.57 19.19
C ASP A 207 2.36 11.93 18.76
N CYS A 208 2.74 11.47 17.57
CA CYS A 208 4.09 11.50 17.06
C CYS A 208 4.19 12.16 15.71
N LEU A 209 5.34 12.73 15.39
CA LEU A 209 5.66 13.27 14.07
C LEU A 209 6.67 12.38 13.35
N TYR A 210 6.46 12.23 12.04
CA TYR A 210 7.43 11.66 11.13
C TYR A 210 7.53 12.48 9.83
N GLN A 211 8.61 12.32 9.08
CA GLN A 211 8.84 13.02 7.82
C GLN A 211 8.13 12.31 6.68
N GLY A 212 6.97 12.79 6.28
CA GLY A 212 6.17 12.21 5.21
C GLY A 212 6.24 12.98 3.89
N HIS A 213 5.52 12.45 2.88
CA HIS A 213 5.37 13.06 1.56
C HIS A 213 3.92 12.90 1.09
N ASP A 214 3.26 14.00 0.67
CA ASP A 214 1.86 14.00 0.21
C ASP A 214 1.70 13.83 -1.31
N GLY A 215 2.77 13.44 -1.98
CA GLY A 215 2.86 13.35 -3.43
C GLY A 215 3.38 14.62 -4.10
N LYS A 216 3.34 15.79 -3.43
CA LYS A 216 3.83 17.08 -3.95
C LYS A 216 4.95 17.68 -3.11
N LYS A 217 4.81 17.62 -1.79
CA LYS A 217 5.77 18.19 -0.85
C LYS A 217 6.08 17.21 0.28
N THR A 218 7.28 17.33 0.80
CA THR A 218 7.70 16.68 2.04
C THR A 218 7.43 17.60 3.24
N GLY A 219 7.12 17.01 4.38
CA GLY A 219 6.96 17.75 5.64
C GLY A 219 6.51 16.82 6.76
N MET A 220 6.26 17.40 7.93
CA MET A 220 5.87 16.64 9.09
C MET A 220 4.43 16.15 9.01
N VAL A 221 4.26 14.89 9.39
CA VAL A 221 2.97 14.20 9.45
C VAL A 221 2.74 13.71 10.85
N MET A 222 1.55 13.95 11.38
CA MET A 222 1.12 13.43 12.68
C MET A 222 0.64 11.98 12.53
N GLU A 223 1.15 11.10 13.37
CA GLU A 223 0.71 9.72 13.51
C GLU A 223 0.49 9.42 15.00
N THR A 224 -0.63 8.80 15.33
CA THR A 224 -0.92 8.35 16.68
C THR A 224 -0.54 6.90 16.83
N LEU A 225 0.42 6.61 17.73
CA LEU A 225 0.81 5.27 18.12
C LEU A 225 0.10 4.89 19.42
N LYS A 226 -0.21 3.61 19.61
CA LYS A 226 -0.90 3.11 20.79
C LYS A 226 -0.13 1.95 21.42
N ILE A 227 -0.02 1.96 22.75
CA ILE A 227 0.49 0.85 23.56
C ILE A 227 -0.70 0.33 24.38
N TYR A 228 -1.15 -0.88 24.09
CA TYR A 228 -2.31 -1.48 24.76
C TYR A 228 -1.89 -2.25 26.01
N ALA A 229 -2.58 -1.99 27.13
CA ALA A 229 -2.32 -2.68 28.40
C ALA A 229 -2.39 -4.21 28.26
N ASN A 230 -3.44 -4.71 27.59
CA ASN A 230 -3.71 -6.14 27.45
C ASN A 230 -2.82 -6.87 26.42
N GLN A 231 -2.12 -6.16 25.56
CA GLN A 231 -1.27 -6.76 24.51
C GLN A 231 0.21 -6.80 24.89
N GLU A 232 0.64 -5.78 25.62
CA GLU A 232 2.07 -5.59 25.90
C GLU A 232 2.45 -5.83 27.37
N PHE A 233 1.44 -5.95 28.26
CA PHE A 233 1.62 -6.20 29.67
C PHE A 233 0.83 -7.42 30.15
N SER A 234 1.39 -8.15 31.13
CA SER A 234 0.72 -9.25 31.80
C SER A 234 0.10 -8.77 33.12
N GLY A 235 -1.05 -8.06 33.01
CA GLY A 235 -1.66 -7.36 34.16
C GLY A 235 -0.75 -6.26 34.69
N ASP A 236 -0.61 -6.12 36.00
CA ASP A 236 0.24 -5.10 36.64
C ASP A 236 1.72 -5.45 36.69
N SER A 237 2.14 -6.56 36.06
CA SER A 237 3.54 -6.97 36.04
C SER A 237 4.39 -6.04 35.19
N PRO A 238 5.61 -5.65 35.69
CA PRO A 238 6.49 -4.79 34.93
C PRO A 238 7.11 -5.54 33.75
N GLU A 239 7.13 -4.90 32.57
CA GLU A 239 7.73 -5.43 31.35
C GLU A 239 9.00 -4.66 30.96
N LYS A 240 9.84 -5.27 30.13
CA LYS A 240 11.05 -4.61 29.64
C LYS A 240 10.70 -3.47 28.72
N ILE A 241 11.28 -2.29 28.92
CA ILE A 241 11.02 -1.12 28.06
C ILE A 241 11.33 -1.44 26.58
N THR A 242 12.39 -2.21 26.32
CA THR A 242 12.81 -2.58 24.95
C THR A 242 11.98 -3.69 24.31
N SER A 243 11.06 -4.32 25.04
CA SER A 243 10.09 -5.29 24.48
C SER A 243 8.79 -4.65 24.00
N LEU A 244 8.55 -3.39 24.35
CA LEU A 244 7.39 -2.64 23.91
C LEU A 244 7.40 -2.44 22.38
N SER A 245 6.23 -2.36 21.77
CA SER A 245 6.07 -2.12 20.32
C SER A 245 6.69 -0.80 19.87
N VAL A 246 6.77 0.17 20.77
CA VAL A 246 7.44 1.45 20.61
C VAL A 246 8.08 1.86 21.95
N PHE A 247 9.30 2.38 21.91
CA PHE A 247 10.00 2.85 23.12
C PHE A 247 11.00 3.97 22.79
N PRO A 248 11.38 4.82 23.76
CA PRO A 248 12.36 5.87 23.52
C PRO A 248 13.72 5.34 23.10
N LEU A 249 14.31 5.94 22.07
CA LEU A 249 15.60 5.52 21.51
C LEU A 249 16.73 5.48 22.54
N LYS A 250 16.66 6.27 23.62
CA LYS A 250 17.66 6.28 24.71
C LYS A 250 17.85 4.91 25.37
N TYR A 251 16.86 4.02 25.30
CA TYR A 251 16.94 2.65 25.83
C TYR A 251 17.48 1.63 24.81
N HIS A 252 17.67 2.03 23.54
CA HIS A 252 18.24 1.15 22.54
C HIS A 252 19.74 0.98 22.72
N LYS A 253 20.25 -0.27 22.69
CA LYS A 253 21.67 -0.58 22.93
C LYS A 253 22.62 0.08 21.94
N ASP A 254 22.24 0.08 20.66
CA ASP A 254 23.01 0.66 19.54
C ASP A 254 22.26 1.87 18.94
N ARG A 255 22.08 2.91 19.75
CA ARG A 255 21.34 4.11 19.33
C ARG A 255 22.04 4.91 18.24
N ASP A 256 23.38 4.98 18.29
CA ASP A 256 24.15 5.79 17.34
C ASP A 256 24.24 5.09 15.96
N GLY A 257 24.44 3.76 15.94
CA GLY A 257 24.38 2.98 14.70
C GLY A 257 22.98 3.02 14.05
N VAL A 258 21.90 3.01 14.86
CA VAL A 258 20.54 3.21 14.36
C VAL A 258 20.39 4.58 13.70
N LYS A 259 20.83 5.67 14.36
CA LYS A 259 20.76 7.02 13.80
C LYS A 259 21.52 7.14 12.48
N GLU A 260 22.76 6.64 12.44
CA GLU A 260 23.58 6.69 11.21
C GLU A 260 22.89 5.98 10.03
N ARG A 261 22.37 4.75 10.28
CA ARG A 261 21.61 4.00 9.28
C ARG A 261 20.38 4.77 8.81
N LEU A 262 19.63 5.38 9.74
CA LEU A 262 18.40 6.09 9.40
C LEU A 262 18.65 7.39 8.64
N VAL A 263 19.70 8.14 8.94
CA VAL A 263 20.12 9.32 8.16
C VAL A 263 20.42 8.91 6.71
N LYS A 264 21.19 7.84 6.51
CA LYS A 264 21.50 7.33 5.17
C LYS A 264 20.24 6.92 4.41
N ARG A 265 19.33 6.17 5.06
CA ARG A 265 18.05 5.76 4.47
C ARG A 265 17.15 6.96 4.21
N GLY A 266 17.08 7.94 5.13
CA GLY A 266 16.27 9.14 4.98
C GLY A 266 16.69 10.01 3.80
N LYS A 267 17.98 10.19 3.59
CA LYS A 267 18.49 10.86 2.37
C LYS A 267 18.02 10.13 1.11
N ARG A 268 18.12 8.78 1.12
CA ARG A 268 17.63 7.97 -0.01
C ARG A 268 16.12 8.07 -0.20
N TYR A 269 15.33 8.08 0.90
CA TYR A 269 13.88 8.29 0.83
C TYR A 269 13.53 9.62 0.15
N LEU A 270 14.18 10.72 0.55
CA LEU A 270 13.95 12.05 -0.03
C LEU A 270 14.29 12.11 -1.52
N GLU A 271 15.38 11.46 -1.96
CA GLU A 271 15.71 11.33 -3.38
C GLU A 271 14.59 10.58 -4.16
N LEU A 272 14.10 9.47 -3.61
CA LEU A 272 13.08 8.63 -4.25
C LEU A 272 11.74 9.36 -4.40
N VAL A 273 11.29 10.06 -3.36
CA VAL A 273 10.01 10.78 -3.40
C VAL A 273 10.04 12.05 -4.25
N GLN A 274 11.22 12.60 -4.54
CA GLN A 274 11.38 13.70 -5.49
C GLN A 274 11.32 13.23 -6.95
N GLN A 275 11.69 11.98 -7.20
CA GLN A 275 11.76 11.39 -8.54
C GLN A 275 10.52 10.54 -8.86
N GLN A 276 9.33 11.14 -8.76
CA GLN A 276 8.05 10.49 -9.00
C GLN A 276 7.89 10.02 -10.45
N GLY A 277 7.22 8.88 -10.65
CA GLY A 277 6.92 8.33 -11.97
C GLY A 277 8.09 7.61 -12.66
N LEU A 278 9.25 7.49 -12.01
CA LEU A 278 10.37 6.73 -12.54
C LEU A 278 10.30 5.26 -12.15
N PRO A 279 10.74 4.35 -13.04
CA PRO A 279 10.79 2.93 -12.75
C PRO A 279 12.05 2.57 -11.95
N TYR A 280 11.86 1.71 -10.96
CA TYR A 280 12.91 1.08 -10.16
C TYR A 280 12.80 -0.44 -10.26
N HIS A 281 13.87 -1.15 -9.93
CA HIS A 281 13.85 -2.59 -9.73
C HIS A 281 13.70 -2.90 -8.23
N TYR A 282 12.80 -3.81 -7.91
CA TYR A 282 12.56 -4.27 -6.54
C TYR A 282 12.67 -5.79 -6.46
N ASP A 283 13.24 -6.26 -5.35
CA ASP A 283 13.29 -7.68 -5.03
C ASP A 283 13.22 -7.85 -3.51
N GLY A 284 12.08 -8.31 -3.01
CA GLY A 284 11.89 -8.51 -1.58
C GLY A 284 10.45 -8.45 -1.10
N LEU A 285 10.30 -8.45 0.23
CA LEU A 285 9.00 -8.31 0.89
C LEU A 285 8.46 -6.89 0.69
N CYS A 286 7.19 -6.80 0.32
CA CYS A 286 6.41 -5.57 0.23
C CYS A 286 5.08 -5.74 0.95
N ARG A 287 4.33 -4.65 1.12
CA ARG A 287 2.93 -4.68 1.53
C ARG A 287 2.05 -4.35 0.34
N ARG A 288 1.23 -5.29 -0.10
CA ARG A 288 0.23 -5.08 -1.15
C ARG A 288 -1.07 -4.59 -0.55
N LEU A 289 -1.65 -3.53 -1.12
CA LEU A 289 -2.98 -3.09 -0.77
C LEU A 289 -4.02 -3.97 -1.48
N LYS A 290 -4.81 -4.71 -0.71
CA LYS A 290 -5.96 -5.47 -1.21
C LYS A 290 -7.24 -4.68 -0.93
N THR A 291 -7.85 -4.18 -1.99
CA THR A 291 -9.19 -3.60 -1.94
C THR A 291 -10.23 -4.71 -2.15
N PRO A 292 -11.39 -4.68 -1.49
CA PRO A 292 -12.44 -5.65 -1.72
C PRO A 292 -12.95 -5.62 -3.16
N PRO A 293 -13.33 -6.78 -3.72
CA PRO A 293 -13.97 -6.82 -5.03
C PRO A 293 -15.29 -6.07 -4.96
N GLY A 294 -15.48 -5.06 -5.83
CA GLY A 294 -16.69 -4.26 -5.92
C GLY A 294 -16.72 -2.98 -5.09
N SER A 295 -15.65 -2.64 -4.36
CA SER A 295 -15.49 -1.29 -3.82
C SER A 295 -15.37 -0.32 -4.99
N SER A 296 -16.50 0.24 -5.40
CA SER A 296 -16.55 1.28 -6.43
C SER A 296 -15.99 2.55 -5.81
N TYR A 297 -15.03 3.16 -6.47
CA TYR A 297 -14.39 4.43 -6.08
C TYR A 297 -15.35 5.62 -5.93
N PHE A 298 -16.67 5.39 -5.96
CA PHE A 298 -17.74 6.39 -5.86
C PHE A 298 -18.70 6.22 -4.68
N THR A 299 -18.58 5.16 -3.89
CA THR A 299 -19.25 5.13 -2.59
C THR A 299 -18.38 5.91 -1.59
N ARG A 300 -19.00 6.74 -0.75
CA ARG A 300 -18.31 7.48 0.32
C ARG A 300 -17.47 6.49 1.13
N GLU A 301 -16.18 6.42 0.77
CA GLU A 301 -15.22 5.43 1.25
C GLU A 301 -14.53 5.86 2.55
N GLU A 302 -15.25 6.53 3.42
CA GLU A 302 -14.71 6.81 4.76
C GLU A 302 -14.46 5.54 5.58
N ASP A 303 -15.03 4.37 5.13
CA ASP A 303 -15.01 3.14 5.92
C ASP A 303 -14.09 2.02 5.37
N PHE A 304 -13.40 2.21 4.23
CA PHE A 304 -12.64 1.10 3.65
C PHE A 304 -11.18 1.44 3.32
N ALA A 305 -10.32 1.42 4.34
CA ALA A 305 -8.86 1.59 4.17
C ALA A 305 -8.17 0.44 3.39
N GLY A 306 -8.90 -0.64 3.06
CA GLY A 306 -8.29 -1.85 2.50
C GLY A 306 -7.44 -2.60 3.51
N VAL A 307 -6.93 -3.76 3.11
CA VAL A 307 -6.05 -4.58 3.95
C VAL A 307 -4.66 -4.65 3.32
N TRP A 308 -3.64 -4.35 4.10
CA TRP A 308 -2.26 -4.49 3.70
C TRP A 308 -1.78 -5.93 3.92
N LEU A 309 -1.48 -6.64 2.85
CA LEU A 309 -0.97 -8.01 2.88
C LEU A 309 0.53 -8.04 2.62
N ARG A 310 1.27 -8.82 3.41
CA ARG A 310 2.69 -9.06 3.18
C ARG A 310 2.86 -10.05 2.03
N GLU A 311 3.57 -9.65 0.99
CA GLU A 311 3.87 -10.46 -0.18
C GLU A 311 5.31 -10.21 -0.64
N THR A 312 5.84 -11.12 -1.46
CA THR A 312 7.12 -10.92 -2.12
C THR A 312 6.87 -10.33 -3.49
N ALA A 313 7.51 -9.21 -3.80
CA ALA A 313 7.49 -8.60 -5.11
C ALA A 313 8.89 -8.69 -5.72
N THR A 314 8.94 -9.08 -6.99
CA THR A 314 10.14 -9.06 -7.82
C THR A 314 9.81 -8.35 -9.13
N GLY A 315 10.76 -7.58 -9.69
CA GLY A 315 10.55 -6.93 -10.95
C GLY A 315 10.49 -5.41 -10.88
N ARG A 316 9.81 -4.78 -11.83
CA ARG A 316 9.76 -3.33 -11.96
C ARG A 316 8.61 -2.72 -11.18
N VAL A 317 8.92 -1.61 -10.53
CA VAL A 317 7.95 -0.82 -9.75
C VAL A 317 8.09 0.66 -10.13
N ILE A 318 6.99 1.40 -10.08
CA ILE A 318 6.97 2.83 -10.31
C ILE A 318 6.59 3.52 -9.02
N LEU A 319 7.44 4.42 -8.53
CA LEU A 319 7.15 5.18 -7.32
C LEU A 319 6.31 6.40 -7.68
N ASP A 320 5.10 6.46 -7.15
CA ASP A 320 4.20 7.60 -7.36
C ASP A 320 3.23 7.74 -6.19
N CYS A 321 3.66 8.51 -5.20
CA CYS A 321 2.87 8.77 -4.00
C CYS A 321 1.62 9.61 -4.32
N TRP A 322 1.71 10.53 -5.29
CA TRP A 322 0.59 11.40 -5.65
C TRP A 322 -0.57 10.61 -6.24
N THR A 323 -0.29 9.82 -7.28
CA THR A 323 -1.32 9.00 -7.94
C THR A 323 -1.91 7.96 -6.99
N PHE A 324 -1.07 7.39 -6.10
CA PHE A 324 -1.56 6.50 -5.04
C PHE A 324 -2.59 7.18 -4.13
N MET A 325 -2.28 8.38 -3.64
CA MET A 325 -3.17 9.12 -2.73
C MET A 325 -4.42 9.68 -3.40
N GLU A 326 -4.37 9.91 -4.72
CA GLU A 326 -5.56 10.24 -5.50
C GLU A 326 -6.51 9.04 -5.63
N ASP A 327 -5.96 7.84 -5.85
CA ASP A 327 -6.73 6.60 -5.97
C ASP A 327 -7.24 6.07 -4.62
N HIS A 328 -6.52 6.36 -3.54
CA HIS A 328 -6.78 5.85 -2.19
C HIS A 328 -6.81 7.00 -1.19
N GLN A 329 -7.87 7.80 -1.22
CA GLN A 329 -8.00 9.02 -0.41
C GLN A 329 -7.92 8.78 1.09
N VAL A 330 -8.34 7.60 1.57
CA VAL A 330 -8.23 7.18 2.98
C VAL A 330 -6.77 7.13 3.46
N HIS A 331 -5.83 6.83 2.57
CA HIS A 331 -4.40 6.82 2.86
C HIS A 331 -3.72 8.17 2.59
N ARG A 332 -4.50 9.22 2.34
CA ARG A 332 -3.95 10.52 2.04
C ARG A 332 -3.24 11.12 3.25
N VAL A 333 -1.95 11.28 3.11
CA VAL A 333 -1.10 11.91 4.13
C VAL A 333 -1.33 13.41 4.11
N LYS A 334 -1.68 13.99 5.27
CA LYS A 334 -1.78 15.43 5.44
C LYS A 334 -0.46 15.95 5.98
N VAL A 335 0.35 16.50 5.08
CA VAL A 335 1.58 17.18 5.48
C VAL A 335 1.20 18.50 6.13
N SER A 336 1.50 18.66 7.42
CA SER A 336 1.30 19.92 8.14
C SER A 336 2.34 20.95 7.69
N ASN A 337 1.99 22.22 7.82
CA ASN A 337 2.94 23.32 7.62
C ASN A 337 3.90 23.49 8.81
N TRP A 338 3.99 22.50 9.69
CA TRP A 338 4.94 22.49 10.79
C TRP A 338 6.35 22.56 10.21
N SER A 339 6.95 23.71 10.38
CA SER A 339 8.36 23.91 10.06
C SER A 339 9.15 23.60 11.31
N ILE A 340 10.07 22.65 11.22
CA ILE A 340 11.00 22.28 12.30
C ILE A 340 11.70 23.50 12.88
N SER A 341 11.89 24.55 12.07
CA SER A 341 12.56 25.78 12.49
C SER A 341 11.68 26.79 13.21
N ASN A 342 10.34 26.70 13.15
CA ASN A 342 9.43 27.72 13.65
C ASN A 342 8.46 27.24 14.73
N ASP A 343 8.43 25.94 15.04
CA ASP A 343 7.53 25.39 16.05
C ASP A 343 8.29 25.00 17.31
N LYS A 344 7.85 25.52 18.45
CA LYS A 344 8.45 25.20 19.75
C LYS A 344 8.47 23.70 20.04
N ALA A 345 7.50 22.93 19.53
CA ALA A 345 7.41 21.48 19.72
C ALA A 345 8.54 20.70 19.05
N THR A 346 9.22 21.29 18.07
CA THR A 346 10.33 20.69 17.32
C THR A 346 11.66 21.36 17.55
N GLU A 347 11.72 22.31 18.48
CA GLU A 347 12.95 22.99 18.86
C GLU A 347 13.97 22.01 19.44
N GLY A 348 15.18 21.97 18.86
CA GLY A 348 16.25 21.00 19.25
C GLY A 348 16.29 19.75 18.40
N PHE A 349 15.44 19.63 17.36
CA PHE A 349 15.53 18.54 16.40
C PHE A 349 16.25 19.03 15.12
N ASP A 350 17.45 18.50 14.89
CA ASP A 350 18.36 19.05 13.86
C ASP A 350 18.28 18.36 12.50
N ASP A 351 17.89 17.09 12.44
CA ASP A 351 17.93 16.30 11.19
C ASP A 351 16.63 15.54 10.88
N PRO A 352 15.74 16.15 10.04
CA PRO A 352 14.49 15.52 9.63
C PRO A 352 14.65 14.20 8.88
N THR A 353 15.83 13.90 8.35
CA THR A 353 16.07 12.63 7.64
C THR A 353 15.97 11.42 8.56
N LEU A 354 16.19 11.60 9.87
CA LEU A 354 16.02 10.56 10.90
C LEU A 354 14.58 10.03 10.97
N LEU A 355 13.60 10.89 10.68
CA LEU A 355 12.17 10.58 10.79
C LEU A 355 11.55 10.08 9.49
N CYS A 356 12.34 9.86 8.44
CA CYS A 356 11.83 9.34 7.18
C CYS A 356 11.35 7.88 7.34
N PRO A 357 10.17 7.54 6.77
CA PRO A 357 9.62 6.19 6.88
C PRO A 357 10.50 5.16 6.14
N PRO A 358 10.45 3.88 6.55
CA PRO A 358 11.23 2.82 5.92
C PRO A 358 10.71 2.42 4.53
N SER A 359 9.50 2.82 4.18
CA SER A 359 8.82 2.41 2.94
C SER A 359 8.25 3.59 2.17
N VAL A 360 8.04 3.38 0.87
CA VAL A 360 7.47 4.35 -0.07
C VAL A 360 6.37 3.69 -0.90
N TYR A 361 5.33 4.46 -1.27
CA TYR A 361 4.25 3.98 -2.11
C TYR A 361 4.67 3.89 -3.57
N GLY A 362 4.31 2.78 -4.21
CA GLY A 362 4.56 2.58 -5.63
C GLY A 362 3.65 1.51 -6.23
N TYR A 363 3.65 1.44 -7.54
CA TYR A 363 2.88 0.48 -8.33
C TYR A 363 3.79 -0.63 -8.87
N SER A 364 3.51 -1.88 -8.55
CA SER A 364 4.19 -3.03 -9.13
C SER A 364 3.65 -3.30 -10.54
N LEU A 365 4.52 -3.29 -11.55
CA LEU A 365 4.13 -3.59 -12.94
C LEU A 365 3.76 -5.06 -13.11
N ASP A 366 4.47 -5.96 -12.43
CA ASP A 366 4.26 -7.40 -12.53
C ASP A 366 3.02 -7.86 -11.76
N MET A 367 2.84 -7.37 -10.53
CA MET A 367 1.65 -7.66 -9.71
C MET A 367 0.44 -6.80 -10.08
N ARG A 368 0.62 -5.73 -10.85
CA ARG A 368 -0.42 -4.78 -11.30
C ARG A 368 -1.23 -4.18 -10.15
N CYS A 369 -0.58 -3.87 -9.05
CA CYS A 369 -1.22 -3.32 -7.86
C CYS A 369 -0.32 -2.34 -7.11
N TRP A 370 -0.95 -1.52 -6.27
CA TRP A 370 -0.26 -0.62 -5.38
C TRP A 370 0.34 -1.35 -4.18
N CYS A 371 1.57 -1.00 -3.86
CA CYS A 371 2.33 -1.58 -2.75
C CYS A 371 3.11 -0.50 -1.99
N MET A 372 3.52 -0.86 -0.78
CA MET A 372 4.56 -0.17 -0.02
C MET A 372 5.86 -0.95 -0.17
N PHE A 373 6.92 -0.29 -0.66
CA PHE A 373 8.22 -0.89 -0.93
C PHE A 373 9.26 -0.39 0.06
N SER A 374 10.11 -1.28 0.57
CA SER A 374 11.25 -0.88 1.41
C SER A 374 12.22 -0.01 0.61
N VAL A 375 12.59 1.15 1.19
CA VAL A 375 13.53 2.11 0.60
C VAL A 375 14.90 1.47 0.31
N GLU A 376 15.37 0.59 1.21
CA GLU A 376 16.69 -0.04 1.11
C GLU A 376 16.78 -1.07 -0.03
N LYS A 377 15.65 -1.67 -0.43
CA LYS A 377 15.60 -2.71 -1.47
C LYS A 377 15.36 -2.17 -2.88
N LEU A 378 15.07 -0.89 -3.01
CA LEU A 378 14.88 -0.25 -4.32
C LEU A 378 16.23 0.00 -5.02
N LYS A 379 16.35 -0.51 -6.22
CA LYS A 379 17.53 -0.37 -7.08
C LYS A 379 17.16 0.38 -8.36
N THR A 380 18.13 1.04 -8.96
CA THR A 380 17.94 1.63 -10.30
C THR A 380 17.61 0.53 -11.31
N THR A 381 16.68 0.84 -12.23
CA THR A 381 16.28 -0.12 -13.27
C THR A 381 17.43 -0.35 -14.26
N ASP A 382 17.78 -1.60 -14.46
CA ASP A 382 18.66 -2.01 -15.56
C ASP A 382 17.81 -2.29 -16.81
N TRP A 383 18.10 -1.54 -17.88
CA TRP A 383 17.38 -1.63 -19.15
C TRP A 383 18.13 -2.53 -20.13
N LYS A 384 17.47 -3.60 -20.57
CA LYS A 384 18.05 -4.57 -21.52
C LYS A 384 18.00 -4.02 -22.95
N GLN A 385 18.91 -3.12 -23.28
CA GLN A 385 18.94 -2.45 -24.61
C GLN A 385 19.09 -3.39 -25.80
N LYS A 386 19.69 -4.57 -25.60
CA LYS A 386 19.93 -5.55 -26.66
C LYS A 386 18.69 -6.34 -27.10
N ASP A 387 17.60 -6.29 -26.35
CA ASP A 387 16.42 -7.12 -26.65
C ASP A 387 15.72 -6.71 -27.96
N PHE A 388 15.85 -5.46 -28.38
CA PHE A 388 15.23 -5.01 -29.64
C PHE A 388 15.87 -5.63 -30.90
N ASP A 389 17.20 -5.79 -30.92
CA ASP A 389 17.90 -6.39 -32.02
C ASP A 389 17.64 -7.91 -32.13
N SER A 390 17.12 -8.52 -31.06
CA SER A 390 16.68 -9.91 -31.03
C SER A 390 15.27 -10.13 -31.60
N VAL A 391 14.49 -9.06 -31.82
CA VAL A 391 13.14 -9.18 -32.42
C VAL A 391 13.27 -9.11 -33.93
N LEU A 392 12.93 -10.22 -34.57
CA LEU A 392 12.92 -10.31 -36.03
C LEU A 392 11.70 -9.57 -36.59
N LEU A 393 11.89 -8.31 -36.98
CA LEU A 393 10.84 -7.46 -37.51
C LEU A 393 10.88 -7.44 -39.02
N PRO A 394 9.72 -7.53 -39.71
CA PRO A 394 9.67 -7.40 -41.17
C PRO A 394 10.15 -6.00 -41.60
N ASN A 395 10.99 -5.95 -42.63
CA ASN A 395 11.42 -4.71 -43.28
C ASN A 395 11.98 -3.62 -42.33
N CYS A 396 11.56 -2.36 -42.56
CA CYS A 396 12.01 -1.19 -41.79
C CYS A 396 11.13 -0.92 -40.53
N TYR A 397 10.22 -1.80 -40.17
CA TYR A 397 9.24 -1.56 -39.06
C TYR A 397 9.93 -1.17 -37.76
N GLY A 398 11.02 -1.82 -37.41
CA GLY A 398 11.76 -1.52 -36.19
C GLY A 398 12.24 -0.08 -36.11
N LYS A 399 12.78 0.46 -37.20
CA LYS A 399 13.26 1.85 -37.27
C LYS A 399 12.10 2.84 -37.15
N ILE A 400 10.96 2.56 -37.82
CA ILE A 400 9.77 3.41 -37.79
C ILE A 400 9.19 3.46 -36.38
N ILE A 401 8.92 2.31 -35.76
CA ILE A 401 8.36 2.24 -34.41
C ILE A 401 9.28 2.97 -33.42
N LYS A 402 10.58 2.65 -33.45
CA LYS A 402 11.57 3.26 -32.53
C LYS A 402 11.62 4.78 -32.68
N SER A 403 11.61 5.30 -33.92
CA SER A 403 11.61 6.73 -34.16
C SER A 403 10.36 7.41 -33.64
N LEU A 404 9.17 6.87 -33.91
CA LEU A 404 7.91 7.44 -33.46
C LEU A 404 7.76 7.40 -31.94
N VAL A 405 8.11 6.29 -31.29
CA VAL A 405 8.04 6.16 -29.84
C VAL A 405 9.04 7.07 -29.12
N LYS A 406 10.26 7.21 -29.68
CA LYS A 406 11.31 8.07 -29.11
C LYS A 406 10.94 9.56 -29.18
N HIS A 407 10.33 10.00 -30.28
CA HIS A 407 10.01 11.41 -30.52
C HIS A 407 8.57 11.77 -30.12
N HIS A 408 7.80 10.83 -29.60
CA HIS A 408 6.46 11.12 -29.13
C HIS A 408 6.50 12.10 -27.93
N LYS A 409 5.77 13.23 -28.09
CA LYS A 409 5.65 14.24 -27.03
C LYS A 409 4.38 13.97 -26.24
N PHE A 410 4.55 13.53 -24.98
CA PHE A 410 3.44 13.48 -24.04
C PHE A 410 3.01 14.91 -23.72
N ALA A 411 1.71 15.20 -23.81
CA ALA A 411 1.23 16.54 -23.51
C ALA A 411 1.44 16.84 -22.02
N SER A 412 2.12 17.95 -21.75
CA SER A 412 2.15 18.54 -20.42
C SER A 412 0.77 19.13 -20.16
N GLN A 413 0.07 18.65 -19.12
CA GLN A 413 -1.17 19.15 -18.49
C GLN A 413 -1.84 20.37 -19.17
N ALA A 414 -2.31 20.22 -20.39
CA ALA A 414 -3.08 21.25 -21.04
C ALA A 414 -4.52 21.18 -20.52
N ARG A 415 -5.04 22.31 -20.00
CA ARG A 415 -6.40 22.43 -19.44
C ARG A 415 -7.51 22.38 -20.49
N ASP A 416 -7.20 22.42 -21.79
CA ASP A 416 -8.16 22.40 -22.89
C ASP A 416 -8.38 21.00 -23.44
N GLU A 417 -9.53 20.41 -23.15
CA GLU A 417 -9.91 19.08 -23.64
C GLU A 417 -9.94 19.00 -25.18
N THR A 418 -10.31 20.07 -25.87
CA THR A 418 -10.36 20.13 -27.33
C THR A 418 -8.96 20.13 -27.98
N ALA A 419 -7.96 20.70 -27.30
CA ALA A 419 -6.56 20.71 -27.75
C ALA A 419 -5.85 19.35 -27.55
N LEU A 420 -6.45 18.41 -26.84
CA LEU A 420 -5.90 17.13 -26.45
C LEU A 420 -6.30 15.98 -27.37
N LYS A 421 -7.33 16.20 -28.20
CA LYS A 421 -7.89 15.18 -29.11
C LYS A 421 -6.87 14.76 -30.16
N GLY A 422 -6.66 13.45 -30.34
CA GLY A 422 -5.84 12.88 -31.41
C GLY A 422 -4.31 13.00 -31.26
N LYS A 423 -3.78 13.31 -30.05
CA LYS A 423 -2.33 13.40 -29.82
C LYS A 423 -1.68 12.08 -29.35
N GLY A 424 -2.44 11.02 -29.16
CA GLY A 424 -1.94 9.69 -28.83
C GLY A 424 -1.26 9.03 -30.04
N LEU A 425 -0.46 8.00 -29.78
CA LEU A 425 0.18 7.18 -30.82
C LEU A 425 -0.29 5.74 -30.67
N ILE A 426 -1.10 5.27 -31.59
CA ILE A 426 -1.74 3.95 -31.56
C ILE A 426 -1.17 3.05 -32.64
N PHE A 427 -0.53 1.96 -32.21
CA PHE A 427 -0.03 0.89 -33.06
C PHE A 427 -0.92 -0.34 -32.97
N VAL A 428 -1.18 -0.98 -34.11
CA VAL A 428 -1.77 -2.30 -34.17
C VAL A 428 -0.77 -3.28 -34.75
N LEU A 429 -0.45 -4.33 -34.01
CA LEU A 429 0.40 -5.43 -34.43
C LEU A 429 -0.51 -6.64 -34.68
N HIS A 430 -0.67 -7.05 -35.94
CA HIS A 430 -1.61 -8.12 -36.26
C HIS A 430 -0.96 -9.26 -37.07
N GLY A 431 -1.47 -10.46 -36.91
CA GLY A 431 -0.97 -11.64 -37.60
C GLY A 431 -1.13 -12.92 -36.77
N PRO A 432 -0.70 -14.08 -37.25
CA PRO A 432 -0.83 -15.36 -36.57
C PRO A 432 -0.23 -15.35 -35.15
N PRO A 433 -0.66 -16.26 -34.26
CA PRO A 433 -0.07 -16.38 -32.92
C PRO A 433 1.41 -16.79 -33.00
N GLY A 434 2.18 -16.40 -31.99
CA GLY A 434 3.60 -16.77 -31.90
C GLY A 434 4.56 -16.05 -32.85
N THR A 435 4.12 -14.99 -33.57
CA THR A 435 4.94 -14.20 -34.51
C THR A 435 5.70 -13.05 -33.87
N GLY A 436 5.66 -12.88 -32.52
CA GLY A 436 6.46 -11.88 -31.80
C GLY A 436 5.79 -10.51 -31.58
N LYS A 437 4.49 -10.38 -31.80
CA LYS A 437 3.74 -9.11 -31.62
C LYS A 437 3.93 -8.50 -30.22
N THR A 438 3.62 -9.24 -29.18
CA THR A 438 3.76 -8.80 -27.77
C THR A 438 5.21 -8.50 -27.43
N ARG A 439 6.14 -9.38 -27.84
CA ARG A 439 7.60 -9.20 -27.65
C ARG A 439 8.13 -7.92 -28.29
N THR A 440 7.54 -7.47 -29.39
CA THR A 440 7.91 -6.19 -30.03
C THR A 440 7.61 -5.01 -29.12
N ALA A 441 6.42 -4.98 -28.50
CA ALA A 441 6.06 -3.91 -27.57
C ALA A 441 6.98 -3.89 -26.33
N GLU A 442 7.31 -5.06 -25.80
CA GLU A 442 8.27 -5.22 -24.70
C GLU A 442 9.65 -4.69 -25.08
N ALA A 443 10.19 -5.12 -26.22
CA ALA A 443 11.51 -4.71 -26.70
C ALA A 443 11.61 -3.21 -26.99
N ILE A 444 10.54 -2.59 -27.49
CA ILE A 444 10.45 -1.14 -27.70
C ILE A 444 10.44 -0.40 -26.34
N ALA A 445 9.71 -0.89 -25.36
CA ALA A 445 9.68 -0.32 -24.01
C ALA A 445 11.10 -0.33 -23.40
N GLU A 446 11.81 -1.46 -23.49
CA GLU A 446 13.19 -1.61 -23.04
C GLU A 446 14.14 -0.62 -23.74
N THR A 447 14.09 -0.57 -25.07
CA THR A 447 14.98 0.26 -25.87
C THR A 447 14.75 1.75 -25.67
N THR A 448 13.48 2.15 -25.46
CA THR A 448 13.12 3.55 -25.26
C THR A 448 13.13 3.95 -23.79
N LYS A 449 13.48 3.04 -22.90
CA LYS A 449 13.50 3.21 -21.44
C LYS A 449 12.18 3.73 -20.88
N LYS A 450 11.06 3.18 -21.37
CA LYS A 450 9.70 3.53 -20.94
C LYS A 450 9.09 2.35 -20.18
N PRO A 451 8.35 2.60 -19.09
CA PRO A 451 7.59 1.54 -18.43
C PRO A 451 6.57 0.93 -19.40
N LEU A 452 6.31 -0.37 -19.26
CA LEU A 452 5.27 -1.07 -20.01
C LEU A 452 4.12 -1.41 -19.06
N LEU A 453 2.92 -0.90 -19.35
CA LEU A 453 1.68 -1.21 -18.66
C LEU A 453 0.89 -2.23 -19.46
N LEU A 454 0.64 -3.40 -18.87
CA LEU A 454 -0.16 -4.43 -19.51
C LEU A 454 -1.63 -4.29 -19.09
N PHE A 455 -2.53 -4.20 -20.09
CA PHE A 455 -3.97 -4.23 -19.86
C PHE A 455 -4.48 -5.68 -19.92
N PRO A 456 -5.02 -6.21 -18.82
CA PRO A 456 -5.43 -7.61 -18.71
C PRO A 456 -6.80 -7.84 -19.34
N THR A 457 -6.87 -8.08 -20.65
CA THR A 457 -8.15 -8.32 -21.35
C THR A 457 -8.89 -9.55 -20.84
N GLY A 458 -8.17 -10.59 -20.41
CA GLY A 458 -8.76 -11.81 -19.89
C GLY A 458 -9.26 -11.74 -18.44
N GLU A 459 -8.81 -10.76 -17.66
CA GLU A 459 -9.20 -10.57 -16.25
C GLU A 459 -10.36 -9.58 -16.09
N LEU A 460 -10.74 -8.93 -17.19
CA LEU A 460 -11.87 -8.02 -17.18
C LEU A 460 -13.16 -8.81 -16.90
N GLY A 461 -13.70 -8.62 -15.71
CA GLY A 461 -14.99 -9.19 -15.33
C GLY A 461 -16.10 -8.79 -16.31
N SER A 462 -17.25 -9.42 -16.22
CA SER A 462 -18.43 -9.11 -17.05
C SER A 462 -19.08 -7.74 -16.72
N ASP A 463 -18.59 -7.03 -15.71
CA ASP A 463 -19.13 -5.75 -15.29
C ASP A 463 -18.52 -4.57 -16.07
N LEU A 464 -19.38 -3.87 -16.80
CA LEU A 464 -19.07 -2.71 -17.63
C LEU A 464 -18.37 -1.59 -16.85
N LYS A 465 -18.81 -1.33 -15.63
CA LYS A 465 -18.28 -0.25 -14.81
C LYS A 465 -16.83 -0.52 -14.40
N SER A 466 -16.53 -1.76 -14.02
CA SER A 466 -15.19 -2.18 -13.65
C SER A 466 -14.21 -2.06 -14.80
N ILE A 467 -14.60 -2.49 -16.02
CA ILE A 467 -13.79 -2.36 -17.23
C ILE A 467 -13.48 -0.88 -17.54
N GLN A 468 -14.51 -0.04 -17.48
CA GLN A 468 -14.36 1.39 -17.75
C GLN A 468 -13.43 2.08 -16.75
N LEU A 469 -13.58 1.74 -15.48
CA LEU A 469 -12.75 2.31 -14.40
C LEU A 469 -11.29 1.89 -14.57
N GLU A 470 -11.03 0.62 -14.80
CA GLU A 470 -9.68 0.10 -14.98
C GLU A 470 -9.00 0.71 -16.22
N LEU A 471 -9.72 0.81 -17.34
CA LEU A 471 -9.19 1.45 -18.53
C LEU A 471 -8.86 2.93 -18.30
N ARG A 472 -9.74 3.69 -17.64
CA ARG A 472 -9.47 5.10 -17.29
C ARG A 472 -8.24 5.22 -16.38
N ARG A 473 -8.10 4.32 -15.42
CA ARG A 473 -6.99 4.28 -14.49
C ARG A 473 -5.67 4.03 -15.22
N LEU A 474 -5.62 3.00 -16.08
CA LEU A 474 -4.42 2.68 -16.85
C LEU A 474 -4.05 3.77 -17.87
N VAL A 475 -5.04 4.41 -18.51
CA VAL A 475 -4.83 5.56 -19.39
C VAL A 475 -4.21 6.73 -18.62
N ARG A 476 -4.70 7.02 -17.41
CA ARG A 476 -4.13 8.04 -16.52
C ARG A 476 -2.69 7.70 -16.11
N TYR A 477 -2.44 6.47 -15.69
CA TYR A 477 -1.09 6.00 -15.34
C TYR A 477 -0.14 6.06 -16.53
N GLY A 478 -0.59 5.61 -17.72
CA GLY A 478 0.19 5.68 -18.94
C GLY A 478 0.65 7.09 -19.28
N THR A 479 -0.22 8.08 -19.06
CA THR A 479 0.11 9.50 -19.27
C THR A 479 1.03 10.04 -18.19
N ALA A 480 0.73 9.79 -16.90
CA ALA A 480 1.50 10.27 -15.76
C ALA A 480 2.95 9.74 -15.76
N TRP A 481 3.12 8.46 -16.05
CA TRP A 481 4.43 7.79 -16.03
C TRP A 481 5.13 7.78 -17.41
N LYS A 482 4.53 8.41 -18.42
CA LYS A 482 5.02 8.39 -19.81
C LYS A 482 5.25 6.95 -20.30
N ALA A 483 4.40 6.03 -19.85
CA ALA A 483 4.49 4.61 -20.10
C ALA A 483 3.89 4.23 -21.45
N ILE A 484 4.28 3.07 -21.94
CA ILE A 484 3.65 2.39 -23.07
C ILE A 484 2.54 1.50 -22.53
N LEU A 485 1.32 1.64 -23.06
CA LEU A 485 0.21 0.77 -22.74
C LEU A 485 0.13 -0.36 -23.78
N LEU A 486 0.19 -1.60 -23.32
CA LEU A 486 0.02 -2.79 -24.15
C LEU A 486 -1.33 -3.45 -23.85
N ILE A 487 -2.17 -3.56 -24.88
CA ILE A 487 -3.43 -4.31 -24.84
C ILE A 487 -3.24 -5.54 -25.70
N ASP A 488 -2.99 -6.66 -25.02
CA ASP A 488 -2.77 -7.95 -25.68
C ASP A 488 -4.12 -8.60 -26.00
N GLU A 489 -4.21 -9.30 -27.15
CA GLU A 489 -5.44 -9.93 -27.62
C GLU A 489 -6.65 -8.97 -27.69
N ALA A 490 -6.42 -7.80 -28.27
CA ALA A 490 -7.41 -6.74 -28.35
C ALA A 490 -8.66 -7.11 -29.19
N ASP A 491 -8.67 -8.27 -29.84
CA ASP A 491 -9.80 -8.81 -30.61
C ASP A 491 -11.08 -8.83 -29.78
N VAL A 492 -10.97 -9.18 -28.49
CA VAL A 492 -12.12 -9.27 -27.58
C VAL A 492 -12.85 -7.92 -27.42
N VAL A 493 -12.11 -6.81 -27.56
CA VAL A 493 -12.62 -5.44 -27.33
C VAL A 493 -12.88 -4.70 -28.65
N LEU A 494 -12.21 -5.08 -29.73
CA LEU A 494 -12.17 -4.32 -31.00
C LEU A 494 -12.91 -4.97 -32.17
N GLU A 495 -13.35 -6.23 -32.02
CA GLU A 495 -14.03 -6.96 -33.09
C GLU A 495 -15.40 -6.34 -33.36
N SER A 496 -15.64 -5.92 -34.65
CA SER A 496 -16.98 -5.55 -35.11
C SER A 496 -17.81 -6.82 -35.16
N ARG A 497 -18.81 -6.94 -34.32
CA ARG A 497 -19.83 -7.97 -34.56
C ARG A 497 -20.69 -7.51 -35.74
N GLN A 498 -20.35 -7.98 -36.92
CA GLN A 498 -21.27 -7.92 -38.04
C GLN A 498 -22.53 -8.68 -37.65
N VAL A 499 -23.59 -7.96 -37.41
CA VAL A 499 -24.93 -8.51 -37.32
C VAL A 499 -25.31 -8.88 -38.75
N ASP A 500 -24.80 -10.02 -39.21
CA ASP A 500 -25.25 -10.59 -40.47
C ASP A 500 -26.71 -10.96 -40.31
N GLY A 501 -27.56 -10.15 -40.96
CA GLY A 501 -28.93 -10.44 -41.27
C GLY A 501 -29.91 -10.42 -40.07
N HIS A 502 -30.93 -9.63 -40.21
CA HIS A 502 -32.07 -9.42 -39.30
C HIS A 502 -32.81 -10.70 -38.78
N VAL A 503 -32.41 -11.89 -39.18
CA VAL A 503 -33.16 -13.13 -38.89
C VAL A 503 -32.54 -13.97 -37.75
N SER A 504 -31.25 -13.79 -37.41
CA SER A 504 -30.60 -14.63 -36.38
C SER A 504 -30.73 -14.07 -34.95
N LEU A 505 -30.91 -12.75 -34.79
CA LEU A 505 -31.05 -12.11 -33.49
C LEU A 505 -32.35 -12.48 -32.76
N GLU A 506 -33.47 -12.53 -33.49
CA GLU A 506 -34.78 -12.88 -32.91
C GLU A 506 -34.85 -14.37 -32.50
N ARG A 507 -34.25 -15.27 -33.31
CA ARG A 507 -34.24 -16.71 -32.99
C ARG A 507 -33.34 -17.08 -31.81
N ASN A 508 -32.18 -16.45 -31.70
CA ASN A 508 -31.27 -16.69 -30.60
C ASN A 508 -31.71 -15.99 -29.29
N ALA A 509 -32.39 -14.88 -29.36
CA ALA A 509 -32.99 -14.18 -28.23
C ALA A 509 -34.15 -14.97 -27.60
N LEU A 510 -34.95 -15.65 -28.42
CA LEU A 510 -36.06 -16.52 -27.96
C LEU A 510 -35.56 -17.79 -27.23
N VAL A 511 -34.38 -18.32 -27.60
CA VAL A 511 -33.82 -19.54 -27.03
C VAL A 511 -32.95 -19.28 -25.80
N ALA A 512 -32.29 -18.10 -25.69
CA ALA A 512 -31.35 -17.79 -24.64
C ALA A 512 -31.90 -16.96 -23.47
N GLY A 513 -33.16 -16.56 -23.49
CA GLY A 513 -33.80 -15.78 -22.45
C GLY A 513 -33.22 -14.37 -22.26
N LYS A 514 -33.85 -13.56 -21.40
CA LYS A 514 -33.53 -12.12 -21.15
C LYS A 514 -32.05 -11.79 -20.86
N LYS A 515 -31.23 -12.76 -20.51
CA LYS A 515 -29.78 -12.57 -20.24
C LYS A 515 -28.94 -12.25 -21.48
N SER A 516 -29.32 -12.78 -22.66
CA SER A 516 -28.58 -12.55 -23.91
C SER A 516 -28.68 -11.11 -24.39
N PHE A 517 -29.81 -10.44 -24.20
CA PHE A 517 -30.01 -9.06 -24.64
C PHE A 517 -29.19 -8.05 -23.83
N LEU A 518 -29.10 -8.26 -22.51
CA LEU A 518 -28.26 -7.45 -21.61
C LEU A 518 -26.78 -7.66 -21.90
N PHE A 519 -26.35 -8.88 -22.23
CA PHE A 519 -24.96 -9.19 -22.53
C PHE A 519 -24.50 -8.52 -23.85
N ASN A 520 -25.32 -8.53 -24.89
CA ASN A 520 -25.01 -7.86 -26.16
C ASN A 520 -24.95 -6.34 -26.01
N SER A 521 -25.86 -5.74 -25.25
CA SER A 521 -25.84 -4.30 -24.95
C SER A 521 -24.58 -3.91 -24.16
N ALA A 522 -24.15 -4.76 -23.24
CA ALA A 522 -22.94 -4.57 -22.47
C ALA A 522 -21.67 -4.51 -23.33
N VAL A 523 -21.54 -5.41 -24.31
CA VAL A 523 -20.38 -5.46 -25.21
C VAL A 523 -20.33 -4.24 -26.14
N ILE A 524 -21.48 -3.78 -26.65
CA ILE A 524 -21.56 -2.58 -27.52
C ILE A 524 -21.14 -1.33 -26.72
N VAL A 525 -21.60 -1.19 -25.49
CA VAL A 525 -21.24 -0.05 -24.64
C VAL A 525 -19.75 -0.06 -24.32
N ASN A 526 -19.16 -1.23 -24.05
CA ASN A 526 -17.71 -1.37 -23.83
C ASN A 526 -16.91 -0.90 -25.04
N HIS A 527 -17.31 -1.32 -26.22
CA HIS A 527 -16.66 -0.91 -27.47
C HIS A 527 -16.69 0.62 -27.65
N LEU A 528 -17.85 1.25 -27.47
CA LEU A 528 -18.01 2.70 -27.59
C LEU A 528 -17.18 3.45 -26.53
N LEU A 529 -17.14 2.95 -25.29
CA LEU A 529 -16.35 3.54 -24.22
C LEU A 529 -14.85 3.42 -24.49
N PHE A 530 -14.42 2.27 -25.01
CA PHE A 530 -13.03 2.05 -25.39
C PHE A 530 -12.61 3.00 -26.51
N LEU A 531 -13.42 3.13 -27.55
CA LEU A 531 -13.19 4.08 -28.65
C LEU A 531 -13.06 5.52 -28.16
N ARG A 532 -13.92 5.93 -27.22
CA ARG A 532 -13.85 7.24 -26.60
C ARG A 532 -12.54 7.43 -25.81
N GLN A 533 -12.10 6.44 -25.04
CA GLN A 533 -10.84 6.54 -24.31
C GLN A 533 -9.62 6.60 -25.23
N LEU A 534 -9.62 5.86 -26.36
CA LEU A 534 -8.57 5.94 -27.37
C LEU A 534 -8.48 7.32 -28.01
N GLU A 535 -9.60 8.00 -28.20
CA GLU A 535 -9.66 9.33 -28.83
C GLU A 535 -9.00 10.42 -27.97
N TYR A 536 -9.10 10.31 -26.65
CA TYR A 536 -8.55 11.27 -25.69
C TYR A 536 -7.21 10.86 -25.08
N PHE A 537 -6.74 9.65 -25.39
CA PHE A 537 -5.45 9.19 -24.89
C PHE A 537 -4.28 9.92 -25.55
N GLN A 538 -3.33 10.37 -24.75
CA GLN A 538 -2.18 11.15 -25.20
C GLN A 538 -0.84 10.41 -25.12
N GLY A 539 -0.87 9.15 -24.76
CA GLY A 539 0.29 8.29 -24.63
C GLY A 539 0.53 7.41 -25.85
N ILE A 540 1.23 6.33 -25.64
CA ILE A 540 1.58 5.33 -26.65
C ILE A 540 0.84 4.04 -26.33
N ILE A 541 0.06 3.52 -27.30
CA ILE A 541 -0.67 2.26 -27.16
C ILE A 541 -0.19 1.28 -28.23
N PHE A 542 0.08 0.05 -27.80
CA PHE A 542 0.24 -1.11 -28.66
C PHE A 542 -0.97 -2.04 -28.46
N LEU A 543 -1.64 -2.37 -29.56
CA LEU A 543 -2.73 -3.34 -29.62
C LEU A 543 -2.21 -4.55 -30.36
N THR A 544 -2.31 -5.74 -29.79
CA THR A 544 -2.03 -6.97 -30.54
C THR A 544 -3.33 -7.66 -30.93
N SER A 545 -3.35 -8.28 -32.09
CA SER A 545 -4.52 -8.98 -32.61
C SER A 545 -4.13 -10.15 -33.49
N ASN A 546 -4.93 -11.21 -33.43
CA ASN A 546 -4.84 -12.33 -34.36
C ASN A 546 -5.82 -12.16 -35.54
N ARG A 547 -6.78 -11.21 -35.49
CA ARG A 547 -7.91 -11.06 -36.41
C ARG A 547 -8.18 -9.61 -36.83
N ALA A 548 -7.16 -8.85 -37.19
CA ALA A 548 -7.30 -7.42 -37.51
C ALA A 548 -8.28 -7.08 -38.67
N GLN A 549 -8.63 -8.06 -39.48
CA GLN A 549 -9.61 -7.85 -40.59
C GLN A 549 -11.00 -7.51 -40.06
N MET A 550 -11.34 -7.98 -38.85
CA MET A 550 -12.64 -7.79 -38.20
C MET A 550 -12.78 -6.50 -37.38
N PHE A 551 -11.79 -5.62 -37.42
CA PHE A 551 -11.87 -4.37 -36.67
C PHE A 551 -12.91 -3.41 -37.26
N ASP A 552 -13.67 -2.80 -36.36
CA ASP A 552 -14.64 -1.75 -36.69
C ASP A 552 -13.96 -0.59 -37.45
N PRO A 553 -14.61 -0.03 -38.50
CA PRO A 553 -14.10 1.14 -39.22
C PRO A 553 -13.77 2.33 -38.30
N ALA A 554 -14.54 2.54 -37.22
CA ALA A 554 -14.28 3.60 -36.26
C ALA A 554 -12.98 3.35 -35.44
N VAL A 555 -12.60 2.11 -35.17
CA VAL A 555 -11.30 1.77 -34.62
C VAL A 555 -10.19 2.05 -35.61
N LYS A 556 -10.36 1.59 -36.86
CA LYS A 556 -9.38 1.78 -37.95
C LYS A 556 -9.03 3.24 -38.19
N SER A 557 -10.01 4.13 -38.09
CA SER A 557 -9.80 5.59 -38.28
C SER A 557 -8.92 6.24 -37.19
N ARG A 558 -8.75 5.59 -36.02
CA ARG A 558 -7.95 6.08 -34.90
C ARG A 558 -6.55 5.45 -34.82
N ILE A 559 -6.31 4.40 -35.61
CA ILE A 559 -5.02 3.71 -35.65
C ILE A 559 -4.04 4.54 -36.49
N HIS A 560 -2.88 4.83 -35.92
CA HIS A 560 -1.84 5.57 -36.60
C HIS A 560 -1.00 4.67 -37.51
N ILE A 561 -0.71 3.47 -37.03
CA ILE A 561 0.10 2.48 -37.77
C ILE A 561 -0.43 1.08 -37.53
N MET A 562 -0.65 0.35 -38.62
CA MET A 562 -1.02 -1.06 -38.60
C MET A 562 0.10 -1.88 -39.25
N LEU A 563 0.65 -2.82 -38.51
CA LEU A 563 1.77 -3.64 -38.91
C LEU A 563 1.37 -5.10 -38.98
N HIS A 564 1.60 -5.72 -40.15
CA HIS A 564 1.32 -7.12 -40.38
C HIS A 564 2.55 -7.99 -40.03
N TYR A 565 2.33 -8.98 -39.20
CA TYR A 565 3.32 -10.01 -38.82
C TYR A 565 2.98 -11.29 -39.55
N PRO A 566 3.65 -11.63 -40.66
CA PRO A 566 3.41 -12.88 -41.38
C PRO A 566 3.93 -14.09 -40.58
N SER A 567 3.49 -15.27 -40.95
CA SER A 567 4.13 -16.52 -40.47
C SER A 567 5.61 -16.51 -40.86
N PRO A 568 6.51 -17.02 -40.00
CA PRO A 568 7.95 -16.96 -40.26
C PRO A 568 8.29 -17.82 -41.46
N ASP A 569 9.01 -17.26 -42.45
CA ASP A 569 9.58 -17.97 -43.57
C ASP A 569 10.80 -18.84 -43.14
N LYS A 570 11.32 -19.67 -44.00
CA LYS A 570 12.45 -20.57 -43.69
C LYS A 570 13.64 -19.82 -43.08
N ASN A 571 14.00 -18.67 -43.66
CA ASN A 571 15.12 -17.88 -43.17
C ASN A 571 14.86 -17.29 -41.76
N THR A 572 13.68 -16.80 -41.55
CA THR A 572 13.25 -16.31 -40.22
C THR A 572 13.23 -17.43 -39.19
N ARG A 573 12.74 -18.64 -39.56
CA ARG A 573 12.78 -19.81 -38.69
C ARG A 573 14.21 -20.19 -38.33
N LYS A 574 15.13 -20.20 -39.29
CA LYS A 574 16.55 -20.46 -39.04
C LYS A 574 17.11 -19.48 -37.98
N LEU A 575 16.87 -18.20 -38.13
CA LEU A 575 17.29 -17.17 -37.16
C LEU A 575 16.62 -17.37 -35.79
N LEU A 576 15.36 -17.78 -35.74
CA LEU A 576 14.65 -18.08 -34.47
C LEU A 576 15.27 -19.28 -33.76
N TRP A 577 15.67 -20.32 -34.47
CA TRP A 577 16.37 -21.46 -33.92
C TRP A 577 17.76 -21.04 -33.40
N GLU A 578 18.52 -20.26 -34.16
CA GLU A 578 19.83 -19.72 -33.74
C GLU A 578 19.71 -18.90 -32.44
N GLN A 579 18.69 -18.04 -32.34
CA GLN A 579 18.46 -17.22 -31.16
C GLN A 579 18.09 -18.05 -29.92
N ASN A 580 17.34 -19.12 -30.06
CA ASN A 580 16.94 -19.96 -28.93
C ASN A 580 18.04 -20.95 -28.52
N LEU A 581 18.81 -21.51 -29.45
CA LEU A 581 19.89 -22.48 -29.19
C LEU A 581 21.23 -21.80 -28.81
N GLY A 582 21.53 -20.62 -29.37
CA GLY A 582 22.78 -19.94 -29.15
C GLY A 582 23.16 -19.67 -27.71
N PRO A 583 22.24 -19.16 -26.84
CA PRO A 583 22.52 -18.98 -25.42
C PRO A 583 22.78 -20.30 -24.68
N ILE A 584 22.12 -21.39 -25.06
CA ILE A 584 22.22 -22.70 -24.42
C ILE A 584 23.60 -23.31 -24.70
N ILE A 585 24.07 -23.22 -25.95
CA ILE A 585 25.38 -23.72 -26.36
C ILE A 585 26.51 -22.93 -25.67
N LYS A 586 26.31 -21.63 -25.41
CA LYS A 586 27.27 -20.76 -24.70
C LYS A 586 27.32 -20.98 -23.21
N LEU A 587 26.23 -21.49 -22.60
CA LEU A 587 26.18 -21.83 -21.17
C LEU A 587 26.97 -23.12 -20.91
N LYS A 588 28.17 -23.00 -20.36
CA LYS A 588 29.10 -24.11 -19.98
C LYS A 588 28.54 -25.07 -18.89
N THR A 589 27.30 -24.97 -18.53
CA THR A 589 26.65 -25.71 -17.41
C THR A 589 26.08 -27.07 -17.83
N LEU A 590 26.07 -27.40 -19.13
CA LEU A 590 25.66 -28.71 -19.63
C LEU A 590 26.90 -29.51 -20.07
N PRO A 591 26.89 -30.87 -19.94
CA PRO A 591 27.91 -31.68 -20.56
C PRO A 591 27.98 -31.30 -22.05
N LYS A 592 29.20 -31.25 -22.63
CA LYS A 592 29.55 -30.72 -23.96
C LYS A 592 28.41 -30.91 -24.96
N CYS A 593 27.75 -29.79 -25.33
CA CYS A 593 26.71 -29.83 -26.36
C CYS A 593 27.38 -30.23 -27.69
N GLU A 594 27.04 -31.38 -28.22
CA GLU A 594 27.59 -31.89 -29.50
C GLU A 594 26.87 -31.32 -30.72
N LEU A 595 26.08 -30.26 -30.52
CA LEU A 595 25.23 -29.68 -31.55
C LEU A 595 26.04 -28.70 -32.42
N ASP A 596 26.22 -29.05 -33.66
CA ASP A 596 26.65 -28.08 -34.67
C ASP A 596 25.48 -27.13 -34.99
N LEU A 597 25.59 -25.89 -34.51
CA LEU A 597 24.51 -24.90 -34.61
C LEU A 597 24.04 -24.67 -36.04
N ILE A 598 24.96 -24.64 -37.01
CA ILE A 598 24.67 -24.31 -38.41
C ILE A 598 23.88 -25.45 -39.07
N SER A 599 24.37 -26.68 -38.97
CA SER A 599 23.71 -27.88 -39.51
C SER A 599 22.35 -28.16 -38.86
N ALA A 600 22.30 -28.02 -37.53
CA ALA A 600 21.05 -28.22 -36.77
C ALA A 600 19.97 -27.19 -37.14
N THR A 601 20.29 -25.89 -37.21
CA THR A 601 19.31 -24.87 -37.56
C THR A 601 18.85 -24.95 -39.01
N GLU A 602 19.67 -25.44 -39.92
CA GLU A 602 19.29 -25.69 -41.30
C GLU A 602 18.25 -26.80 -41.41
N THR A 603 18.49 -27.92 -40.75
CA THR A 603 17.56 -29.07 -40.71
C THR A 603 16.25 -28.69 -39.99
N LEU A 604 16.32 -28.04 -38.84
CA LEU A 604 15.17 -27.64 -38.05
C LEU A 604 14.34 -26.54 -38.73
N SER A 605 14.90 -25.73 -39.60
CA SER A 605 14.18 -24.68 -40.32
C SER A 605 13.16 -25.19 -41.33
N GLU A 606 13.24 -26.46 -41.72
CA GLU A 606 12.28 -27.12 -42.60
C GLU A 606 10.90 -27.31 -41.93
N TYR A 607 10.87 -27.45 -40.59
CA TYR A 607 9.63 -27.58 -39.85
C TYR A 607 8.87 -26.24 -39.85
N GLU A 608 7.59 -26.26 -40.25
CA GLU A 608 6.71 -25.10 -40.25
C GLU A 608 6.24 -24.80 -38.81
N MET A 609 7.03 -24.02 -38.10
CA MET A 609 6.80 -23.70 -36.69
C MET A 609 6.89 -22.20 -36.44
N ASN A 610 6.01 -21.69 -35.57
CA ASN A 610 6.08 -20.32 -35.10
C ASN A 610 7.11 -20.14 -33.98
N GLY A 611 7.43 -18.89 -33.61
CA GLY A 611 8.47 -18.61 -32.61
C GLY A 611 8.15 -19.17 -31.20
N ARG A 612 6.89 -19.31 -30.82
CA ARG A 612 6.47 -19.90 -29.54
C ARG A 612 6.69 -21.42 -29.57
N GLU A 613 6.32 -22.06 -30.66
CA GLU A 613 6.52 -23.51 -30.85
C GLU A 613 8.00 -23.87 -30.86
N ILE A 614 8.85 -23.08 -31.56
CA ILE A 614 10.32 -23.24 -31.55
C ILE A 614 10.87 -23.15 -30.11
N SER A 615 10.49 -22.10 -29.36
CA SER A 615 10.95 -21.94 -27.98
C SER A 615 10.51 -23.08 -27.07
N ASN A 616 9.26 -23.54 -27.22
CA ASN A 616 8.72 -24.67 -26.45
C ASN A 616 9.44 -25.98 -26.81
N THR A 617 9.74 -26.20 -28.09
CA THR A 617 10.50 -27.37 -28.56
C THR A 617 11.90 -27.41 -27.94
N VAL A 618 12.59 -26.28 -27.93
CA VAL A 618 13.93 -26.19 -27.31
C VAL A 618 13.88 -26.50 -25.82
N ASN A 619 12.92 -25.91 -25.09
CA ASN A 619 12.75 -26.13 -23.64
C ASN A 619 12.39 -27.59 -23.33
N SER A 620 11.52 -28.22 -24.13
CA SER A 620 11.12 -29.62 -23.97
C SER A 620 12.28 -30.55 -24.26
N ALA A 621 13.03 -30.31 -25.35
CA ALA A 621 14.20 -31.10 -25.69
C ALA A 621 15.31 -31.00 -24.63
N LEU A 622 15.51 -29.82 -24.05
CA LEU A 622 16.42 -29.61 -22.91
C LEU A 622 16.00 -30.42 -21.68
N THR A 623 14.71 -30.48 -21.41
CA THR A 623 14.19 -31.24 -20.28
C THR A 623 14.39 -32.76 -20.48
N ILE A 624 14.15 -33.26 -21.70
CA ILE A 624 14.39 -34.67 -22.07
C ILE A 624 15.88 -35.00 -21.97
N ALA A 625 16.77 -34.13 -22.49
CA ALA A 625 18.21 -34.35 -22.42
C ALA A 625 18.71 -34.36 -20.96
N LYS A 626 18.18 -33.50 -20.09
CA LYS A 626 18.51 -33.48 -18.65
C LYS A 626 18.05 -34.74 -17.93
N ASP A 627 16.85 -35.21 -18.23
CA ASP A 627 16.30 -36.47 -17.63
C ASP A 627 17.12 -37.69 -18.04
N ALA A 628 17.52 -37.73 -19.31
CA ALA A 628 18.38 -38.78 -19.85
C ALA A 628 19.84 -38.68 -19.40
N LEU A 629 20.23 -37.61 -18.71
CA LEU A 629 21.64 -37.28 -18.37
C LEU A 629 22.58 -37.22 -19.59
N LEU A 630 22.03 -36.86 -20.75
CA LEU A 630 22.74 -36.77 -22.02
C LEU A 630 22.93 -35.29 -22.44
N PRO A 631 23.98 -34.97 -23.25
CA PRO A 631 24.08 -33.69 -23.88
C PRO A 631 22.91 -33.47 -24.84
N LEU A 632 22.45 -32.20 -24.97
CA LEU A 632 21.42 -31.86 -25.95
C LEU A 632 21.99 -32.12 -27.36
N ASN A 633 21.30 -32.97 -28.13
CA ASN A 633 21.62 -33.29 -29.50
C ASN A 633 20.48 -32.99 -30.48
N LEU A 634 20.72 -33.15 -31.78
CA LEU A 634 19.72 -32.89 -32.82
C LEU A 634 18.51 -33.83 -32.70
N ASP A 635 18.71 -35.09 -32.31
CA ASP A 635 17.64 -36.07 -32.20
C ASP A 635 16.60 -35.65 -31.17
N HIS A 636 17.00 -35.13 -29.99
CA HIS A 636 16.08 -34.64 -28.98
C HIS A 636 15.17 -33.52 -29.53
N LEU A 637 15.72 -32.61 -30.34
CA LEU A 637 14.96 -31.54 -30.96
C LEU A 637 14.02 -32.06 -32.05
N GLN A 638 14.47 -32.98 -32.89
CA GLN A 638 13.68 -33.57 -33.97
C GLN A 638 12.50 -34.40 -33.42
N VAL A 639 12.71 -35.18 -32.36
CA VAL A 639 11.63 -35.94 -31.71
C VAL A 639 10.49 -35.01 -31.29
N VAL A 640 10.80 -33.88 -30.63
CA VAL A 640 9.77 -32.95 -30.20
C VAL A 640 9.16 -32.20 -31.40
N ALA A 641 9.97 -31.83 -32.42
CA ALA A 641 9.48 -31.15 -33.61
C ALA A 641 8.51 -32.05 -34.42
N ASN A 642 8.81 -33.37 -34.52
CA ASN A 642 7.93 -34.34 -35.19
C ASN A 642 6.58 -34.48 -34.48
N ILE A 643 6.55 -34.45 -33.13
CA ILE A 643 5.27 -34.46 -32.38
C ILE A 643 4.40 -33.25 -32.74
N TRP A 644 5.02 -32.07 -32.91
CA TRP A 644 4.29 -30.88 -33.37
C TRP A 644 3.76 -31.05 -34.80
N LYS A 645 4.55 -31.58 -35.72
CA LYS A 645 4.16 -31.82 -37.11
C LYS A 645 2.99 -32.77 -37.18
N ASP A 646 3.05 -33.93 -36.53
CA ASP A 646 1.98 -34.92 -36.48
C ASP A 646 0.68 -34.36 -35.89
N SER A 647 0.79 -33.44 -34.92
CA SER A 647 -0.35 -32.75 -34.31
C SER A 647 -1.02 -31.78 -35.30
N GLN A 648 -0.24 -31.06 -36.10
CA GLN A 648 -0.78 -30.14 -37.13
C GLN A 648 -1.45 -30.87 -38.27
N GLU A 649 -0.86 -31.96 -38.76
CA GLU A 649 -1.41 -32.79 -39.85
C GLU A 649 -2.79 -33.38 -39.43
N LYS A 650 -2.92 -33.91 -38.20
CA LYS A 650 -4.21 -34.39 -37.68
C LYS A 650 -5.27 -33.30 -37.52
N SER A 651 -4.86 -32.08 -37.22
CA SER A 651 -5.79 -30.94 -37.10
C SER A 651 -6.33 -30.51 -38.45
N THR A 652 -5.51 -30.52 -39.51
CA THR A 652 -5.90 -30.20 -40.90
C THR A 652 -6.80 -31.27 -41.51
N GLU A 653 -6.57 -32.54 -41.21
CA GLU A 653 -7.47 -33.60 -41.63
C GLU A 653 -8.87 -33.49 -40.97
N THR A 654 -8.91 -33.10 -39.70
CA THR A 654 -10.19 -32.91 -38.99
C THR A 654 -10.98 -31.70 -39.51
N GLU A 655 -10.32 -30.60 -39.91
CA GLU A 655 -10.96 -29.46 -40.54
C GLU A 655 -11.43 -29.72 -41.97
N GLN A 656 -10.73 -30.51 -42.74
CA GLN A 656 -11.17 -30.92 -44.09
C GLN A 656 -12.37 -31.88 -44.04
N VAL A 657 -12.42 -32.76 -43.07
CA VAL A 657 -13.59 -33.65 -42.82
C VAL A 657 -14.79 -32.82 -42.30
N GLY A 658 -14.54 -31.75 -41.52
CA GLY A 658 -15.59 -30.84 -41.03
C GLY A 658 -16.24 -29.99 -42.13
N ASN A 659 -15.51 -29.58 -43.20
CA ASN A 659 -16.02 -28.82 -44.32
C ASN A 659 -16.74 -29.68 -45.40
N ALA A 660 -16.59 -30.99 -45.38
CA ALA A 660 -17.36 -31.92 -46.21
C ALA A 660 -18.66 -32.39 -45.51
N ALA A 661 -19.22 -31.58 -44.64
CA ALA A 661 -20.46 -31.90 -43.94
C ALA A 661 -21.61 -32.00 -44.95
N GLN A 662 -21.97 -33.25 -45.31
CA GLN A 662 -23.29 -33.59 -45.79
C GLN A 662 -24.35 -32.99 -44.84
N PRO A 663 -25.52 -32.56 -45.37
CA PRO A 663 -26.59 -31.99 -44.54
C PRO A 663 -26.93 -32.99 -43.40
N ILE A 664 -26.81 -32.52 -42.20
CA ILE A 664 -27.10 -33.27 -40.97
C ILE A 664 -28.50 -33.85 -41.13
N LYS A 665 -28.60 -35.18 -41.41
CA LYS A 665 -29.86 -35.89 -41.27
C LYS A 665 -30.35 -35.66 -39.87
N ARG A 666 -31.50 -35.00 -39.72
CA ARG A 666 -32.17 -34.78 -38.43
C ARG A 666 -32.13 -36.06 -37.64
N MET A 667 -31.52 -36.00 -36.49
CA MET A 667 -31.62 -37.13 -35.53
C MET A 667 -33.10 -37.42 -35.32
N PRO A 668 -33.52 -38.70 -35.48
CA PRO A 668 -34.92 -39.06 -35.24
C PRO A 668 -35.22 -38.71 -33.77
N SER A 669 -36.39 -38.17 -33.52
CA SER A 669 -36.83 -37.84 -32.15
C SER A 669 -36.70 -39.07 -31.28
N ILE A 670 -36.37 -38.92 -29.98
CA ILE A 670 -36.22 -40.03 -29.02
C ILE A 670 -37.42 -40.98 -29.09
N THR A 671 -38.62 -40.47 -29.39
CA THR A 671 -39.86 -41.22 -29.69
C THR A 671 -39.76 -42.10 -30.92
N ALA A 672 -39.04 -41.66 -31.96
CA ALA A 672 -38.88 -42.48 -33.19
C ALA A 672 -37.85 -43.62 -32.98
N VAL A 673 -36.78 -43.35 -32.21
CA VAL A 673 -35.76 -44.36 -31.83
C VAL A 673 -36.36 -45.44 -30.91
N LEU A 674 -37.20 -45.04 -29.97
CA LEU A 674 -37.87 -45.97 -29.04
C LEU A 674 -38.97 -46.81 -29.73
N ARG A 675 -39.64 -46.28 -30.79
CA ARG A 675 -40.55 -47.05 -31.66
C ARG A 675 -39.81 -48.10 -32.50
N ALA A 676 -38.63 -47.75 -32.99
CA ALA A 676 -37.79 -48.68 -33.77
C ALA A 676 -37.26 -49.87 -32.94
N LEU A 677 -37.09 -49.70 -31.63
CA LEU A 677 -36.62 -50.77 -30.72
C LEU A 677 -37.73 -51.75 -30.26
N ARG A 678 -38.98 -51.63 -30.78
CA ARG A 678 -40.11 -52.52 -30.43
C ARG A 678 -40.27 -52.80 -28.93
N VAL A 679 -40.11 -51.78 -28.11
CA VAL A 679 -40.26 -51.86 -26.63
C VAL A 679 -41.76 -52.08 -26.31
N PRO A 680 -42.15 -53.12 -25.58
CA PRO A 680 -43.55 -53.42 -25.27
C PRO A 680 -44.21 -52.29 -24.42
N LEU A 681 -45.49 -52.04 -24.67
CA LEU A 681 -46.25 -50.97 -24.03
C LEU A 681 -46.29 -51.03 -22.48
N TRP A 682 -46.08 -52.18 -21.89
CA TRP A 682 -46.05 -52.36 -20.45
C TRP A 682 -44.79 -51.79 -19.80
N VAL A 683 -43.67 -51.70 -20.51
CA VAL A 683 -42.41 -51.07 -20.06
C VAL A 683 -42.59 -49.57 -19.92
N TRP A 684 -43.43 -48.97 -20.74
CA TRP A 684 -43.76 -47.54 -20.66
C TRP A 684 -44.54 -47.15 -19.40
N LYS A 685 -45.35 -48.08 -18.88
CA LYS A 685 -46.09 -47.87 -17.62
C LYS A 685 -45.18 -47.93 -16.40
N LEU A 686 -44.02 -48.57 -16.48
CA LEU A 686 -43.04 -48.68 -15.39
C LEU A 686 -42.00 -47.56 -15.39
N ILE A 687 -41.54 -47.08 -16.55
CA ILE A 687 -40.43 -46.14 -16.67
C ILE A 687 -40.91 -44.68 -16.79
N GLY A 688 -42.11 -44.44 -17.34
CA GLY A 688 -42.70 -43.11 -17.53
C GLY A 688 -42.84 -42.31 -16.24
N PRO A 689 -43.39 -42.89 -15.16
CA PRO A 689 -43.46 -42.16 -13.87
C PRO A 689 -42.13 -41.86 -13.24
N ALA A 690 -41.11 -42.71 -13.42
CA ALA A 690 -39.77 -42.50 -12.85
C ALA A 690 -39.02 -41.33 -13.56
N ILE A 691 -39.17 -41.21 -14.87
CA ILE A 691 -38.57 -40.13 -15.64
C ILE A 691 -39.26 -38.79 -15.30
N LEU A 692 -40.59 -38.81 -15.12
CA LEU A 692 -41.36 -37.60 -14.72
C LEU A 692 -41.00 -37.19 -13.27
N ALA A 693 -40.80 -38.14 -12.37
CA ALA A 693 -40.37 -37.87 -11.00
C ALA A 693 -38.97 -37.29 -10.92
N CYS A 694 -38.01 -37.81 -11.73
CA CYS A 694 -36.65 -37.23 -11.80
C CYS A 694 -36.64 -35.81 -12.39
N ALA A 695 -37.46 -35.49 -13.39
CA ALA A 695 -37.56 -34.18 -13.96
C ALA A 695 -38.21 -33.18 -12.99
N LEU A 696 -39.23 -33.60 -12.24
CA LEU A 696 -39.86 -32.79 -11.16
C LEU A 696 -38.91 -32.58 -9.99
N PHE A 697 -38.11 -33.62 -9.60
CA PHE A 697 -37.13 -33.46 -8.52
C PHE A 697 -35.97 -32.52 -8.88
N GLN A 698 -35.50 -32.55 -10.12
CA GLN A 698 -34.53 -31.57 -10.61
C GLN A 698 -35.10 -30.17 -10.69
N GLY A 699 -36.34 -29.98 -11.11
CA GLY A 699 -37.05 -28.72 -11.13
C GLY A 699 -37.23 -28.10 -9.73
N LEU A 700 -37.65 -28.93 -8.75
CA LEU A 700 -37.81 -28.52 -7.34
C LEU A 700 -36.46 -28.19 -6.68
N ARG A 701 -35.39 -28.96 -6.98
CA ARG A 701 -34.05 -28.70 -6.47
C ARG A 701 -33.47 -27.38 -6.99
N ASN A 702 -33.79 -27.01 -8.23
CA ASN A 702 -33.39 -25.70 -8.81
C ASN A 702 -34.21 -24.54 -8.24
N LEU A 703 -35.49 -24.74 -7.92
CA LEU A 703 -36.31 -23.74 -7.22
C LEU A 703 -35.90 -23.54 -5.76
N TRP A 704 -35.47 -24.62 -5.10
CA TRP A 704 -35.00 -24.56 -3.70
C TRP A 704 -33.63 -23.86 -3.58
N ARG A 705 -32.72 -24.06 -4.58
CA ARG A 705 -31.46 -23.33 -4.66
C ARG A 705 -31.64 -21.83 -4.94
N LYS A 706 -32.71 -21.45 -5.65
CA LYS A 706 -33.03 -20.02 -5.89
C LYS A 706 -33.61 -19.31 -4.68
N ARG A 707 -34.17 -20.02 -3.71
CA ARG A 707 -34.77 -19.46 -2.47
C ARG A 707 -33.76 -19.29 -1.30
N ARG A 708 -32.56 -19.86 -1.39
CA ARG A 708 -31.50 -19.75 -0.37
C ARG A 708 -30.32 -18.85 -0.77
N GLY A 709 -30.41 -18.14 -1.86
CA GLY A 709 -29.38 -17.22 -2.36
C GLY A 709 -29.91 -15.81 -2.59
N GLY A 710 -30.92 -15.41 -1.81
CA GLY A 710 -31.42 -14.05 -1.73
C GLY A 710 -31.26 -13.50 -0.31
#